data_202c116f0d00ba6273fe7ca127d73fcc
#
_entry.id   202c116f0d00ba6273fe7ca127d73fcc
#
_cell.length_a   1.000
_cell.length_b   1.000
_cell.length_c   1.000
_cell.angle_alpha   90.00
_cell.angle_beta   90.00
_cell.angle_gamma   90.00
#
_symmetry.space_group_name_H-M   'P 1'
#
loop_
_entity.id
_entity.type
_entity.pdbx_description
1 polymer ?
#
loop_
_entity_poly.entity_id
_entity_poly.type
_entity_poly.pdbx_seq_one_letter_code
_entity_poly.pdbx_strand_id
1 'polypeptide(L)'
;MKYNHKPIEGKWQKIWEDKGVFHAEDNSEKEKFYALIEFPYPSGQGLHVGHPRPYTALDTVARKRRLQGYNVLYPIGWDAFGLPTENYAIKNHIHPEIVTKQNIARFKKQIQSLGISFDWSREINTTDPDYYKWTQWIFIQLFKHGLAYKKEMNVNWCTSCKCVLANEEVVNGVCERCGSEVIHKVKSQWMLKITAYADRLINDLDLVNYPERVKAQQKNWIGRSTGAEVDFKTTTGDTLTIYTTRADTLYGATYMVISPEHPLIEKWADKLSNIDAIREYQAAAARKSDFERTEVAKDKTGVLVEGVKAINPVNNKEIPIFISDYVLVSYGTGAIMAVPAHDTRDWEFAKKFDLPIIEVVKGGNVQEEAYTDCATGIMVNSGMLDGLTVDEAKKKIISWLESEGKGHSKVNYKLRDWVFSRQRYWGEPIPIVHCDKCGYVPIDESELPLRLPMVESYEPTDNGESPLAKMTDWLETTCPCCGGKAKRETDTMPQWAGSSWYFLRYMDPHNDKALASKEAIKYWSPVDWYNGGMEHTTLHLLYSRFWHKFLYDIGVVNTPEPYAKRTSHGMILGENGEKMSKSRGNVVNPDEIVDEYGADTLRLYEMFIGDFEKAAPWSQSSIRGCRRFIERYYNLQTILNDTDGIRPELESSFHKAIKKVSDDIENIKFNTAIATLMALINDITATGAITKEELRIFTILLNPFAPHVTEEVFEMCKLGDGIVAEQKWPEYDEAKCKDETIEIVVQVNGKIKTKLNIPVESEKNAVLDMAKADANVAKAIENMNIIKEIYVPNKLVNLVVKP
;
A
#
# COMPACT_ATOMS: atom_id res chain seq x y z
N MET A 1 -7.44 26.81 36.12
CA MET A 1 -8.62 26.90 35.22
C MET A 1 -8.96 25.52 34.72
N LYS A 2 -10.24 25.24 34.48
CA LYS A 2 -10.63 23.93 33.89
C LYS A 2 -10.36 23.97 32.39
N TYR A 3 -9.66 22.99 31.84
CA TYR A 3 -9.41 22.86 30.41
C TYR A 3 -10.73 22.70 29.62
N ASN A 4 -10.94 23.58 28.64
CA ASN A 4 -12.08 23.53 27.71
C ASN A 4 -11.55 23.58 26.26
N HIS A 5 -11.64 22.47 25.57
CA HIS A 5 -11.09 22.35 24.22
C HIS A 5 -11.81 23.20 23.17
N LYS A 6 -13.14 23.30 23.22
CA LYS A 6 -13.94 23.91 22.14
C LYS A 6 -13.50 25.35 21.75
N PRO A 7 -13.40 26.32 22.69
CA PRO A 7 -12.93 27.65 22.34
C PRO A 7 -11.44 27.67 21.93
N ILE A 8 -10.62 26.84 22.52
CA ILE A 8 -9.19 26.73 22.21
C ILE A 8 -8.97 26.25 20.78
N GLU A 9 -9.63 25.16 20.40
CA GLU A 9 -9.52 24.58 19.06
C GLU A 9 -9.98 25.56 17.98
N GLY A 10 -11.16 26.16 18.15
CA GLY A 10 -11.68 27.14 17.19
C GLY A 10 -10.82 28.40 17.06
N LYS A 11 -10.21 28.87 18.16
CA LYS A 11 -9.26 29.99 18.15
C LYS A 11 -8.03 29.69 17.31
N TRP A 12 -7.39 28.55 17.56
CA TRP A 12 -6.12 28.22 16.93
C TRP A 12 -6.26 27.80 15.46
N GLN A 13 -7.30 27.07 15.11
CA GLN A 13 -7.61 26.76 13.71
C GLN A 13 -7.76 28.03 12.88
N LYS A 14 -8.48 29.02 13.42
CA LYS A 14 -8.64 30.32 12.75
C LYS A 14 -7.31 31.08 12.62
N ILE A 15 -6.48 31.11 13.68
CA ILE A 15 -5.19 31.81 13.65
C ILE A 15 -4.27 31.18 12.61
N TRP A 16 -4.20 29.86 12.54
CA TRP A 16 -3.37 29.17 11.55
C TRP A 16 -3.82 29.43 10.12
N GLU A 17 -5.13 29.45 9.88
CA GLU A 17 -5.71 29.76 8.57
C GLU A 17 -5.42 31.21 8.17
N ASP A 18 -5.75 32.16 9.04
CA ASP A 18 -5.58 33.62 8.78
C ASP A 18 -4.10 33.98 8.52
N LYS A 19 -3.16 33.30 9.17
CA LYS A 19 -1.71 33.51 8.97
C LYS A 19 -1.11 32.69 7.83
N GLY A 20 -1.83 31.72 7.28
CA GLY A 20 -1.29 30.77 6.28
C GLY A 20 -0.09 29.96 6.78
N VAL A 21 -0.09 29.59 8.08
CA VAL A 21 1.07 28.96 8.77
C VAL A 21 1.61 27.71 8.07
N PHE A 22 0.73 26.98 7.40
CA PHE A 22 1.06 25.69 6.79
C PHE A 22 1.23 25.75 5.28
N HIS A 23 1.23 26.94 4.68
CA HIS A 23 1.45 27.11 3.24
C HIS A 23 2.91 26.80 2.91
N ALA A 24 3.09 25.94 1.91
CA ALA A 24 4.41 25.66 1.33
C ALA A 24 4.85 26.84 0.45
N GLU A 25 6.12 27.20 0.56
CA GLU A 25 6.71 28.28 -0.22
C GLU A 25 7.15 27.80 -1.60
N ASP A 26 6.74 28.46 -2.66
CA ASP A 26 7.27 28.20 -4.00
C ASP A 26 8.63 28.89 -4.15
N ASN A 27 9.58 28.21 -4.84
CA ASN A 27 10.94 28.71 -5.09
C ASN A 27 11.72 29.05 -3.80
N SER A 28 11.48 28.31 -2.72
CA SER A 28 12.19 28.49 -1.45
C SER A 28 13.64 28.04 -1.52
N GLU A 29 14.53 28.71 -0.78
CA GLU A 29 15.91 28.28 -0.55
C GLU A 29 16.04 27.23 0.56
N LYS A 30 14.98 27.04 1.35
CA LYS A 30 14.92 26.02 2.40
C LYS A 30 14.95 24.61 1.81
N GLU A 31 15.50 23.67 2.57
CA GLU A 31 15.37 22.25 2.25
C GLU A 31 13.89 21.85 2.25
N LYS A 32 13.45 21.15 1.21
CA LYS A 32 12.07 20.74 1.07
C LYS A 32 11.77 19.48 1.87
N PHE A 33 10.55 19.35 2.32
CA PHE A 33 10.01 18.08 2.82
C PHE A 33 8.58 17.90 2.31
N TYR A 34 8.40 16.96 1.43
CA TYR A 34 7.10 16.62 0.87
C TYR A 34 6.52 15.40 1.58
N ALA A 35 5.59 15.61 2.49
CA ALA A 35 4.82 14.57 3.15
C ALA A 35 3.52 14.32 2.37
N LEU A 36 3.21 13.07 2.07
CA LEU A 36 2.03 12.69 1.30
C LEU A 36 1.26 11.57 1.99
N ILE A 37 -0.04 11.73 2.08
CA ILE A 37 -0.99 10.65 2.41
C ILE A 37 -1.83 10.29 1.19
N GLU A 38 -2.40 9.11 1.18
CA GLU A 38 -3.45 8.77 0.23
C GLU A 38 -4.65 9.68 0.49
N PHE A 39 -5.05 10.43 -0.54
CA PHE A 39 -6.18 11.35 -0.41
C PHE A 39 -7.50 10.58 -0.32
N PRO A 40 -8.46 11.07 0.48
CA PRO A 40 -9.69 10.33 0.74
C PRO A 40 -10.61 10.30 -0.48
N TYR A 41 -11.38 9.22 -0.56
CA TYR A 41 -12.55 9.12 -1.43
C TYR A 41 -13.77 9.66 -0.66
N PRO A 42 -14.35 10.82 -1.06
CA PRO A 42 -15.44 11.45 -0.31
C PRO A 42 -16.77 10.73 -0.55
N SER A 43 -16.93 9.53 0.02
CA SER A 43 -18.14 8.72 -0.11
C SER A 43 -19.00 8.75 1.14
N GLY A 44 -20.30 8.88 0.95
CA GLY A 44 -21.30 8.71 2.00
C GLY A 44 -21.27 9.76 3.11
N GLN A 45 -21.43 9.33 4.37
CA GLN A 45 -21.78 10.22 5.49
C GLN A 45 -20.59 10.87 6.23
N GLY A 46 -19.39 10.89 5.65
CA GLY A 46 -18.20 11.45 6.27
C GLY A 46 -17.17 10.43 6.71
N LEU A 47 -16.17 10.89 7.46
CA LEU A 47 -15.07 10.11 7.99
C LEU A 47 -15.54 9.18 9.11
N HIS A 48 -14.81 8.07 9.32
CA HIS A 48 -14.80 7.31 10.57
C HIS A 48 -13.42 7.48 11.24
N VAL A 49 -13.32 7.10 12.52
CA VAL A 49 -12.09 7.29 13.32
C VAL A 49 -10.84 6.61 12.77
N GLY A 50 -10.94 5.70 11.82
CA GLY A 50 -9.77 5.15 11.14
C GLY A 50 -9.08 6.09 10.15
N HIS A 51 -9.77 7.12 9.64
CA HIS A 51 -9.18 8.09 8.70
C HIS A 51 -8.20 9.07 9.39
N PRO A 52 -8.47 9.62 10.59
CA PRO A 52 -7.52 10.51 11.26
C PRO A 52 -6.15 9.88 11.54
N ARG A 53 -6.04 8.56 11.69
CA ARG A 53 -4.79 7.88 12.03
C ARG A 53 -3.64 8.19 11.07
N PRO A 54 -3.74 7.90 9.75
CA PRO A 54 -2.68 8.24 8.81
C PRO A 54 -2.45 9.75 8.68
N TYR A 55 -3.51 10.55 8.78
CA TYR A 55 -3.41 12.01 8.66
C TYR A 55 -2.62 12.59 9.83
N THR A 56 -2.94 12.18 11.06
CA THR A 56 -2.24 12.62 12.26
C THR A 56 -0.78 12.15 12.29
N ALA A 57 -0.51 10.95 11.82
CA ALA A 57 0.84 10.40 11.79
C ALA A 57 1.79 11.24 10.96
N LEU A 58 1.43 11.54 9.70
CA LEU A 58 2.27 12.39 8.86
C LEU A 58 2.18 13.87 9.27
N ASP A 59 1.09 14.32 9.87
CA ASP A 59 1.02 15.65 10.47
C ASP A 59 2.05 15.80 11.61
N THR A 60 2.21 14.77 12.43
CA THR A 60 3.24 14.74 13.48
C THR A 60 4.64 14.92 12.88
N VAL A 61 4.95 14.22 11.82
CA VAL A 61 6.23 14.37 11.10
C VAL A 61 6.34 15.76 10.45
N ALA A 62 5.30 16.22 9.75
CA ALA A 62 5.27 17.50 9.06
C ALA A 62 5.49 18.69 10.02
N ARG A 63 4.84 18.67 11.19
CA ARG A 63 5.03 19.71 12.22
C ARG A 63 6.46 19.69 12.76
N LYS A 64 7.02 18.53 13.07
CA LYS A 64 8.44 18.42 13.48
C LYS A 64 9.36 18.97 12.40
N ARG A 65 9.15 18.65 11.12
CA ARG A 65 9.97 19.16 10.01
C ARG A 65 9.92 20.68 9.88
N ARG A 66 8.74 21.30 10.03
CA ARG A 66 8.62 22.76 10.06
C ARG A 66 9.45 23.37 11.18
N LEU A 67 9.37 22.80 12.39
CA LEU A 67 10.16 23.22 13.56
C LEU A 67 11.67 22.97 13.35
N GLN A 68 12.06 22.10 12.44
CA GLN A 68 13.45 21.87 12.02
C GLN A 68 13.90 22.84 10.88
N GLY A 69 13.00 23.69 10.38
CA GLY A 69 13.31 24.72 9.38
C GLY A 69 13.08 24.27 7.93
N TYR A 70 12.49 23.10 7.70
CA TYR A 70 12.14 22.66 6.34
C TYR A 70 10.98 23.47 5.76
N ASN A 71 11.00 23.61 4.43
CA ASN A 71 9.81 24.00 3.67
C ASN A 71 8.95 22.75 3.45
N VAL A 72 7.82 22.67 4.15
CA VAL A 72 7.00 21.46 4.18
C VAL A 72 5.80 21.59 3.28
N LEU A 73 5.67 20.69 2.31
CA LEU A 73 4.46 20.46 1.53
C LEU A 73 3.70 19.28 2.13
N TYR A 74 2.55 19.55 2.73
CA TYR A 74 1.62 18.55 3.24
C TYR A 74 0.21 18.84 2.71
N PRO A 75 -0.13 18.40 1.49
CA PRO A 75 -1.35 18.74 0.81
C PRO A 75 -2.48 17.76 1.09
N ILE A 76 -3.70 18.15 0.74
CA ILE A 76 -4.90 17.32 0.76
C ILE A 76 -5.75 17.59 -0.48
N GLY A 77 -6.55 16.61 -0.89
CA GLY A 77 -7.47 16.69 -2.00
C GLY A 77 -8.47 15.54 -1.99
N TRP A 78 -9.15 15.37 -3.12
CA TRP A 78 -10.30 14.47 -3.21
C TRP A 78 -10.17 13.55 -4.43
N ASP A 79 -10.13 12.24 -4.18
CA ASP A 79 -10.34 11.23 -5.19
C ASP A 79 -11.85 11.01 -5.35
N ALA A 80 -12.50 11.72 -6.27
CA ALA A 80 -13.94 11.87 -6.23
C ALA A 80 -14.71 11.25 -7.40
N PHE A 81 -14.03 10.77 -8.44
CA PHE A 81 -14.64 9.93 -9.46
C PHE A 81 -14.84 8.50 -8.98
N GLY A 82 -15.73 7.75 -9.62
CA GLY A 82 -15.85 6.31 -9.45
C GLY A 82 -17.20 5.82 -8.94
N LEU A 83 -17.31 4.51 -8.86
CA LEU A 83 -18.53 3.76 -8.63
C LEU A 83 -19.26 4.05 -7.31
N PRO A 84 -18.60 4.25 -6.15
CA PRO A 84 -19.33 4.45 -4.90
C PRO A 84 -20.22 5.70 -4.92
N THR A 85 -19.70 6.81 -5.43
CA THR A 85 -20.47 8.06 -5.56
C THR A 85 -21.56 7.93 -6.59
N GLU A 86 -21.26 7.33 -7.75
CA GLU A 86 -22.24 7.12 -8.81
C GLU A 86 -23.38 6.22 -8.35
N ASN A 87 -23.10 5.09 -7.72
CA ASN A 87 -24.11 4.17 -7.21
C ASN A 87 -24.99 4.83 -6.13
N TYR A 88 -24.38 5.66 -5.26
CA TYR A 88 -25.14 6.42 -4.29
C TYR A 88 -26.04 7.45 -4.96
N ALA A 89 -25.54 8.14 -5.97
CA ALA A 89 -26.25 9.15 -6.72
C ALA A 89 -27.45 8.56 -7.47
N ILE A 90 -27.27 7.41 -8.14
CA ILE A 90 -28.35 6.66 -8.82
C ILE A 90 -29.43 6.27 -7.82
N LYS A 91 -29.04 5.65 -6.69
CA LYS A 91 -29.99 5.20 -5.65
C LYS A 91 -30.84 6.33 -5.07
N ASN A 92 -30.29 7.54 -4.98
CA ASN A 92 -30.98 8.70 -4.40
C ASN A 92 -31.54 9.66 -5.45
N HIS A 93 -31.44 9.34 -6.75
CA HIS A 93 -31.91 10.20 -7.85
C HIS A 93 -31.29 11.61 -7.82
N ILE A 94 -30.00 11.72 -7.53
CA ILE A 94 -29.24 12.96 -7.46
C ILE A 94 -28.06 12.88 -8.44
N HIS A 95 -27.71 13.99 -9.08
CA HIS A 95 -26.54 14.00 -9.95
C HIS A 95 -25.24 13.80 -9.15
N PRO A 96 -24.27 12.94 -9.59
CA PRO A 96 -23.06 12.60 -8.85
C PRO A 96 -22.17 13.82 -8.54
N GLU A 97 -22.17 14.85 -9.37
CA GLU A 97 -21.45 16.11 -9.09
C GLU A 97 -21.97 16.79 -7.81
N ILE A 98 -23.30 16.82 -7.61
CA ILE A 98 -23.92 17.44 -6.43
C ILE A 98 -23.52 16.64 -5.18
N VAL A 99 -23.64 15.32 -5.24
CA VAL A 99 -23.23 14.41 -4.14
C VAL A 99 -21.76 14.61 -3.80
N THR A 100 -20.91 14.67 -4.82
CA THR A 100 -19.46 14.89 -4.66
C THR A 100 -19.18 16.20 -3.92
N LYS A 101 -19.78 17.32 -4.35
CA LYS A 101 -19.60 18.62 -3.70
C LYS A 101 -20.05 18.61 -2.23
N GLN A 102 -21.19 18.00 -1.94
CA GLN A 102 -21.70 17.88 -0.57
C GLN A 102 -20.77 17.04 0.31
N ASN A 103 -20.32 15.91 -0.20
CA ASN A 103 -19.42 15.02 0.53
C ASN A 103 -18.05 15.67 0.78
N ILE A 104 -17.47 16.33 -0.22
CA ILE A 104 -16.21 17.10 -0.07
C ILE A 104 -16.35 18.14 1.03
N ALA A 105 -17.41 18.95 1.00
CA ALA A 105 -17.63 19.98 2.00
C ALA A 105 -17.71 19.39 3.43
N ARG A 106 -18.36 18.24 3.59
CA ARG A 106 -18.44 17.54 4.87
C ARG A 106 -17.08 17.01 5.33
N PHE A 107 -16.37 16.29 4.46
CA PHE A 107 -15.04 15.74 4.76
C PHE A 107 -14.04 16.84 5.11
N LYS A 108 -14.06 17.94 4.34
CA LYS A 108 -13.21 19.11 4.59
C LYS A 108 -13.44 19.68 5.98
N LYS A 109 -14.71 19.89 6.37
CA LYS A 109 -15.05 20.38 7.70
C LYS A 109 -14.55 19.43 8.81
N GLN A 110 -14.72 18.13 8.63
CA GLN A 110 -14.25 17.13 9.60
C GLN A 110 -12.71 17.14 9.72
N ILE A 111 -11.99 17.18 8.60
CA ILE A 111 -10.51 17.21 8.58
C ILE A 111 -10.00 18.52 9.22
N GLN A 112 -10.62 19.65 8.89
CA GLN A 112 -10.25 20.95 9.48
C GLN A 112 -10.44 20.96 10.99
N SER A 113 -11.50 20.34 11.51
CA SER A 113 -11.75 20.24 12.95
C SER A 113 -10.68 19.45 13.71
N LEU A 114 -9.93 18.59 13.03
CA LEU A 114 -8.82 17.84 13.62
C LEU A 114 -7.54 18.67 13.78
N GLY A 115 -7.48 19.87 13.19
CA GLY A 115 -6.30 20.72 13.22
C GLY A 115 -5.08 20.13 12.51
N ILE A 116 -5.29 19.32 11.48
CA ILE A 116 -4.20 18.79 10.64
C ILE A 116 -3.57 19.93 9.85
N SER A 117 -2.25 19.97 9.79
CA SER A 117 -1.48 21.05 9.16
C SER A 117 -1.39 20.92 7.64
N PHE A 118 -2.52 20.61 6.99
CA PHE A 118 -2.58 20.56 5.54
C PHE A 118 -2.45 21.96 4.91
N ASP A 119 -1.76 22.02 3.79
CA ASP A 119 -1.75 23.18 2.92
C ASP A 119 -3.00 23.19 2.03
N TRP A 120 -4.06 23.84 2.51
CA TRP A 120 -5.34 23.94 1.79
C TRP A 120 -5.26 24.79 0.53
N SER A 121 -4.23 25.62 0.36
CA SER A 121 -4.02 26.37 -0.89
C SER A 121 -3.68 25.46 -2.08
N ARG A 122 -3.30 24.22 -1.79
CA ARG A 122 -2.96 23.20 -2.79
C ARG A 122 -4.01 22.10 -2.93
N GLU A 123 -5.21 22.38 -2.45
CA GLU A 123 -6.36 21.47 -2.58
C GLU A 123 -6.66 21.13 -4.03
N ILE A 124 -6.85 19.86 -4.33
CA ILE A 124 -7.23 19.35 -5.66
C ILE A 124 -8.45 18.44 -5.57
N ASN A 125 -9.15 18.32 -6.70
CA ASN A 125 -10.29 17.43 -6.85
C ASN A 125 -10.21 16.76 -8.22
N THR A 126 -10.18 15.43 -8.24
CA THR A 126 -10.05 14.66 -9.49
C THR A 126 -11.21 14.86 -10.46
N THR A 127 -12.37 15.33 -9.96
CA THR A 127 -13.55 15.61 -10.80
C THR A 127 -13.56 17.01 -11.41
N ASP A 128 -12.61 17.87 -11.03
CA ASP A 128 -12.50 19.20 -11.63
C ASP A 128 -11.93 19.09 -13.04
N PRO A 129 -12.54 19.78 -14.02
CA PRO A 129 -12.05 19.79 -15.39
C PRO A 129 -10.60 20.23 -15.53
N ASP A 130 -10.16 21.19 -14.69
CA ASP A 130 -8.77 21.68 -14.68
C ASP A 130 -7.77 20.63 -14.14
N TYR A 131 -8.26 19.66 -13.37
CA TYR A 131 -7.48 18.50 -12.92
C TYR A 131 -7.48 17.39 -13.99
N TYR A 132 -8.66 16.89 -14.39
CA TYR A 132 -8.70 15.74 -15.27
C TYR A 132 -8.29 16.04 -16.73
N LYS A 133 -8.23 17.32 -17.13
CA LYS A 133 -7.54 17.75 -18.34
C LYS A 133 -6.16 17.09 -18.47
N TRP A 134 -5.42 17.03 -17.37
CA TRP A 134 -4.07 16.46 -17.37
C TRP A 134 -4.05 14.94 -17.27
N THR A 135 -5.05 14.33 -16.63
CA THR A 135 -5.26 12.88 -16.72
C THR A 135 -5.49 12.46 -18.18
N GLN A 136 -6.33 13.20 -18.89
CA GLN A 136 -6.59 13.01 -20.32
C GLN A 136 -5.35 13.24 -21.17
N TRP A 137 -4.56 14.27 -20.86
CA TRP A 137 -3.31 14.53 -21.53
C TRP A 137 -2.32 13.38 -21.38
N ILE A 138 -2.16 12.84 -20.18
CA ILE A 138 -1.29 11.68 -19.94
C ILE A 138 -1.77 10.48 -20.75
N PHE A 139 -3.07 10.24 -20.80
CA PHE A 139 -3.63 9.15 -21.63
C PHE A 139 -3.30 9.33 -23.11
N ILE A 140 -3.42 10.56 -23.65
CA ILE A 140 -3.03 10.85 -25.03
C ILE A 140 -1.54 10.57 -25.27
N GLN A 141 -0.68 10.93 -24.32
CA GLN A 141 0.75 10.62 -24.43
C GLN A 141 1.00 9.11 -24.40
N LEU A 142 0.36 8.36 -23.51
CA LEU A 142 0.43 6.89 -23.49
C LEU A 142 -0.03 6.29 -24.81
N PHE A 143 -1.11 6.80 -25.39
CA PHE A 143 -1.60 6.38 -26.70
C PHE A 143 -0.59 6.66 -27.82
N LYS A 144 -0.06 7.88 -27.90
CA LYS A 144 0.95 8.27 -28.91
C LYS A 144 2.22 7.42 -28.84
N HIS A 145 2.57 6.91 -27.66
CA HIS A 145 3.73 6.03 -27.44
C HIS A 145 3.40 4.53 -27.54
N GLY A 146 2.19 4.17 -27.96
CA GLY A 146 1.78 2.77 -28.14
C GLY A 146 1.61 1.98 -26.82
N LEU A 147 1.47 2.69 -25.70
CA LEU A 147 1.25 2.13 -24.38
C LEU A 147 -0.23 2.05 -23.99
N ALA A 148 -1.11 2.79 -24.67
CA ALA A 148 -2.55 2.65 -24.58
C ALA A 148 -3.08 2.08 -25.90
N TYR A 149 -3.87 1.01 -25.83
CA TYR A 149 -4.44 0.34 -27.01
C TYR A 149 -5.80 -0.28 -26.68
N LYS A 150 -6.62 -0.52 -27.69
CA LYS A 150 -7.94 -1.15 -27.55
C LYS A 150 -7.90 -2.58 -28.06
N LYS A 151 -8.47 -3.52 -27.32
CA LYS A 151 -8.48 -4.95 -27.65
C LYS A 151 -9.77 -5.61 -27.19
N GLU A 152 -10.32 -6.49 -28.02
CA GLU A 152 -11.35 -7.44 -27.59
C GLU A 152 -10.72 -8.57 -26.77
N MET A 153 -11.28 -8.83 -25.59
CA MET A 153 -10.79 -9.87 -24.70
C MET A 153 -11.85 -10.32 -23.71
N ASN A 154 -11.65 -11.47 -23.11
CA ASN A 154 -12.39 -11.87 -21.94
C ASN A 154 -12.00 -10.95 -20.77
N VAL A 155 -13.00 -10.33 -20.17
CA VAL A 155 -12.82 -9.40 -19.04
C VAL A 155 -13.67 -9.84 -17.87
N ASN A 156 -13.21 -9.46 -16.67
CA ASN A 156 -13.98 -9.61 -15.46
C ASN A 156 -15.14 -8.61 -15.46
N TRP A 157 -16.36 -9.11 -15.34
CA TRP A 157 -17.58 -8.33 -15.34
C TRP A 157 -18.31 -8.47 -14.01
N CYS A 158 -18.48 -7.37 -13.30
CA CYS A 158 -19.30 -7.35 -12.09
C CYS A 158 -20.78 -7.30 -12.44
N THR A 159 -21.56 -8.28 -11.99
CA THR A 159 -22.98 -8.40 -12.29
C THR A 159 -23.84 -7.31 -11.66
N SER A 160 -23.43 -6.79 -10.49
CA SER A 160 -24.10 -5.72 -9.76
C SER A 160 -23.66 -4.33 -10.21
N CYS A 161 -22.35 -4.09 -10.29
CA CYS A 161 -21.82 -2.80 -10.75
C CYS A 161 -22.03 -2.58 -12.25
N LYS A 162 -22.31 -3.63 -13.02
CA LYS A 162 -22.50 -3.61 -14.48
C LYS A 162 -21.36 -2.94 -15.22
N CYS A 163 -20.13 -3.26 -14.85
CA CYS A 163 -18.92 -2.74 -15.47
C CYS A 163 -17.78 -3.76 -15.46
N VAL A 164 -16.80 -3.52 -16.29
CA VAL A 164 -15.55 -4.28 -16.33
C VAL A 164 -14.68 -3.92 -15.15
N LEU A 165 -14.00 -4.94 -14.60
CA LEU A 165 -13.03 -4.82 -13.52
C LEU A 165 -11.64 -5.23 -14.02
N ALA A 166 -10.61 -4.56 -13.54
CA ALA A 166 -9.25 -5.03 -13.65
C ALA A 166 -9.04 -6.31 -12.82
N ASN A 167 -8.00 -7.09 -13.11
CA ASN A 167 -7.73 -8.31 -12.34
C ASN A 167 -7.51 -8.03 -10.86
N GLU A 168 -6.90 -6.89 -10.55
CA GLU A 168 -6.61 -6.42 -9.21
C GLU A 168 -7.86 -6.05 -8.39
N GLU A 169 -8.98 -5.78 -9.07
CA GLU A 169 -10.27 -5.42 -8.46
C GLU A 169 -11.16 -6.64 -8.19
N VAL A 170 -10.65 -7.86 -8.44
CA VAL A 170 -11.35 -9.13 -8.18
C VAL A 170 -10.65 -9.89 -7.08
N VAL A 171 -11.36 -10.13 -5.98
CA VAL A 171 -10.84 -10.84 -4.81
C VAL A 171 -11.69 -12.08 -4.56
N ASN A 172 -11.08 -13.26 -4.63
CA ASN A 172 -11.76 -14.54 -4.44
C ASN A 172 -13.01 -14.72 -5.34
N GLY A 173 -12.94 -14.27 -6.60
CA GLY A 173 -14.02 -14.40 -7.57
C GLY A 173 -15.17 -13.40 -7.41
N VAL A 174 -15.06 -12.43 -6.47
CA VAL A 174 -16.06 -11.39 -6.26
C VAL A 174 -15.48 -9.99 -6.46
N CYS A 175 -16.36 -9.05 -6.76
CA CYS A 175 -15.97 -7.65 -6.90
C CYS A 175 -15.52 -7.09 -5.54
N GLU A 176 -14.32 -6.55 -5.47
CA GLU A 176 -13.76 -5.98 -4.25
C GLU A 176 -14.67 -4.89 -3.62
N ARG A 177 -15.39 -4.15 -4.46
CA ARG A 177 -16.22 -3.03 -4.03
C ARG A 177 -17.59 -3.41 -3.51
N CYS A 178 -18.31 -4.28 -4.22
CA CYS A 178 -19.70 -4.60 -3.91
C CYS A 178 -19.91 -6.02 -3.41
N GLY A 179 -18.89 -6.88 -3.46
CA GLY A 179 -18.94 -8.27 -3.04
C GLY A 179 -19.78 -9.19 -3.94
N SER A 180 -20.27 -8.68 -5.08
CA SER A 180 -21.10 -9.48 -6.00
C SER A 180 -20.23 -10.35 -6.90
N GLU A 181 -20.84 -11.41 -7.41
CA GLU A 181 -20.23 -12.35 -8.35
C GLU A 181 -19.64 -11.63 -9.58
N VAL A 182 -18.45 -12.06 -9.96
CA VAL A 182 -17.77 -11.62 -11.17
C VAL A 182 -17.80 -12.75 -12.19
N ILE A 183 -18.30 -12.43 -13.39
CA ILE A 183 -18.36 -13.36 -14.52
C ILE A 183 -17.43 -12.90 -15.66
N HIS A 184 -17.16 -13.78 -16.61
CA HIS A 184 -16.39 -13.40 -17.82
C HIS A 184 -17.33 -12.96 -18.93
N LYS A 185 -16.96 -11.85 -19.58
CA LYS A 185 -17.61 -11.37 -20.81
C LYS A 185 -16.55 -11.00 -21.84
N VAL A 186 -16.82 -11.23 -23.13
CA VAL A 186 -15.98 -10.68 -24.19
C VAL A 186 -16.37 -9.21 -24.42
N LYS A 187 -15.42 -8.32 -24.28
CA LYS A 187 -15.60 -6.87 -24.45
C LYS A 187 -14.37 -6.25 -25.08
N SER A 188 -14.60 -5.22 -25.89
CA SER A 188 -13.54 -4.34 -26.36
C SER A 188 -13.16 -3.35 -25.27
N GLN A 189 -11.89 -3.36 -24.83
CA GLN A 189 -11.39 -2.61 -23.69
C GLN A 189 -10.15 -1.81 -24.05
N TRP A 190 -10.02 -0.63 -23.45
CA TRP A 190 -8.74 0.07 -23.39
C TRP A 190 -7.84 -0.62 -22.38
N MET A 191 -6.60 -0.82 -22.82
CA MET A 191 -5.54 -1.45 -22.06
C MET A 191 -4.36 -0.50 -21.96
N LEU A 192 -3.73 -0.45 -20.78
CA LEU A 192 -2.43 0.21 -20.61
C LEU A 192 -1.34 -0.85 -20.46
N LYS A 193 -0.26 -0.70 -21.25
CA LYS A 193 0.83 -1.67 -21.35
C LYS A 193 1.81 -1.58 -20.18
N ILE A 194 1.31 -1.80 -18.96
CA ILE A 194 2.11 -1.81 -17.75
C ILE A 194 3.20 -2.89 -17.78
N THR A 195 2.98 -3.98 -18.52
CA THR A 195 3.95 -5.07 -18.70
C THR A 195 5.25 -4.60 -19.34
N ALA A 196 5.21 -3.54 -20.16
CA ALA A 196 6.40 -2.93 -20.74
C ALA A 196 7.37 -2.34 -19.68
N TYR A 197 6.86 -2.09 -18.48
CA TYR A 197 7.61 -1.55 -17.34
C TYR A 197 7.90 -2.59 -16.25
N ALA A 198 7.52 -3.85 -16.45
CA ALA A 198 7.58 -4.89 -15.43
C ALA A 198 8.97 -5.03 -14.78
N ASP A 199 10.04 -5.09 -15.57
CA ASP A 199 11.41 -5.19 -15.05
C ASP A 199 11.83 -3.92 -14.27
N ARG A 200 11.51 -2.74 -14.76
CA ARG A 200 11.79 -1.49 -14.06
C ARG A 200 11.01 -1.35 -12.78
N LEU A 201 9.74 -1.79 -12.76
CA LEU A 201 8.91 -1.82 -11.56
C LEU A 201 9.49 -2.75 -10.47
N ILE A 202 10.21 -3.80 -10.85
CA ILE A 202 10.93 -4.68 -9.92
C ILE A 202 12.28 -4.05 -9.51
N ASN A 203 13.12 -3.71 -10.49
CA ASN A 203 14.51 -3.33 -10.25
C ASN A 203 14.61 -2.00 -9.47
N ASP A 204 13.76 -1.03 -9.79
CA ASP A 204 13.77 0.28 -9.16
C ASP A 204 13.22 0.28 -7.72
N LEU A 205 12.70 -0.86 -7.23
CA LEU A 205 12.41 -1.04 -5.80
C LEU A 205 13.67 -0.95 -4.93
N ASP A 206 14.85 -1.15 -5.51
CA ASP A 206 16.13 -1.01 -4.80
C ASP A 206 16.54 0.47 -4.62
N LEU A 207 15.91 1.39 -5.35
CA LEU A 207 16.15 2.84 -5.26
C LEU A 207 15.34 3.50 -4.13
N VAL A 208 14.38 2.80 -3.52
CA VAL A 208 13.39 3.37 -2.60
C VAL A 208 13.38 2.67 -1.25
N ASN A 209 13.06 3.47 -0.22
CA ASN A 209 12.91 2.99 1.16
C ASN A 209 11.45 2.58 1.44
N TYR A 210 11.06 1.42 0.91
CA TYR A 210 9.75 0.82 1.17
C TYR A 210 9.89 -0.36 2.14
N PRO A 211 8.85 -0.67 2.95
CA PRO A 211 8.83 -1.88 3.76
C PRO A 211 9.05 -3.12 2.91
N GLU A 212 9.85 -4.07 3.39
CA GLU A 212 10.16 -5.31 2.65
C GLU A 212 8.90 -6.08 2.24
N ARG A 213 7.86 -6.08 3.07
CA ARG A 213 6.56 -6.68 2.75
C ARG A 213 5.90 -6.04 1.52
N VAL A 214 6.05 -4.72 1.34
CA VAL A 214 5.53 -3.99 0.15
C VAL A 214 6.32 -4.38 -1.09
N LYS A 215 7.66 -4.38 -0.99
CA LYS A 215 8.54 -4.82 -2.08
C LYS A 215 8.26 -6.26 -2.50
N ALA A 216 8.14 -7.16 -1.54
CA ALA A 216 7.83 -8.57 -1.78
C ALA A 216 6.46 -8.75 -2.46
N GLN A 217 5.42 -8.05 -2.01
CA GLN A 217 4.10 -8.12 -2.62
C GLN A 217 4.12 -7.64 -4.07
N GLN A 218 4.80 -6.53 -4.38
CA GLN A 218 4.91 -6.03 -5.75
C GLN A 218 5.71 -7.01 -6.63
N LYS A 219 6.86 -7.50 -6.16
CA LYS A 219 7.65 -8.51 -6.88
C LYS A 219 6.85 -9.78 -7.17
N ASN A 220 6.09 -10.27 -6.19
CA ASN A 220 5.25 -11.47 -6.34
C ASN A 220 4.07 -11.22 -7.29
N TRP A 221 3.47 -10.02 -7.26
CA TRP A 221 2.37 -9.65 -8.14
C TRP A 221 2.84 -9.54 -9.60
N ILE A 222 3.97 -8.90 -9.82
CA ILE A 222 4.60 -8.83 -11.16
C ILE A 222 5.02 -10.22 -11.59
N GLY A 223 5.54 -11.05 -10.69
CA GLY A 223 5.80 -12.47 -10.88
C GLY A 223 6.71 -12.75 -12.06
N ARG A 224 7.85 -12.05 -12.11
CA ARG A 224 8.90 -12.28 -13.12
C ARG A 224 9.44 -13.69 -13.01
N SER A 225 9.40 -14.42 -14.11
CA SER A 225 9.98 -15.76 -14.22
C SER A 225 10.86 -15.86 -15.46
N THR A 226 11.96 -16.57 -15.33
CA THR A 226 12.85 -16.89 -16.45
C THR A 226 12.69 -18.36 -16.77
N GLY A 227 12.44 -18.66 -18.03
CA GLY A 227 12.22 -20.02 -18.50
C GLY A 227 12.51 -20.14 -20.00
N ALA A 228 11.82 -21.03 -20.64
CA ALA A 228 11.88 -21.23 -22.07
C ALA A 228 10.47 -21.39 -22.67
N GLU A 229 10.27 -20.86 -23.86
CA GLU A 229 9.23 -21.34 -24.77
C GLU A 229 9.78 -22.54 -25.52
N VAL A 230 8.99 -23.61 -25.58
CA VAL A 230 9.39 -24.89 -26.18
C VAL A 230 8.28 -25.33 -27.14
N ASP A 231 8.68 -25.69 -28.35
CA ASP A 231 7.80 -26.12 -29.42
C ASP A 231 7.69 -27.64 -29.46
N PHE A 232 6.48 -28.15 -29.22
CA PHE A 232 6.12 -29.55 -29.40
C PHE A 232 5.40 -29.68 -30.74
N LYS A 233 5.95 -30.46 -31.65
CA LYS A 233 5.21 -30.83 -32.89
C LYS A 233 4.12 -31.82 -32.51
N THR A 234 3.04 -31.80 -33.31
CA THR A 234 1.97 -32.80 -33.20
C THR A 234 2.04 -33.82 -34.31
N THR A 235 1.37 -34.94 -34.15
CA THR A 235 1.23 -35.96 -35.21
C THR A 235 0.47 -35.45 -36.43
N THR A 236 -0.19 -34.30 -36.31
CA THR A 236 -0.84 -33.62 -37.44
C THR A 236 0.02 -32.58 -38.12
N GLY A 237 1.25 -32.37 -37.64
CA GLY A 237 2.19 -31.38 -38.18
C GLY A 237 2.04 -29.97 -37.61
N ASP A 238 1.08 -29.74 -36.69
CA ASP A 238 0.92 -28.48 -35.98
C ASP A 238 1.98 -28.32 -34.89
N THR A 239 2.06 -27.13 -34.34
CA THR A 239 2.98 -26.84 -33.22
C THR A 239 2.19 -26.38 -32.02
N LEU A 240 2.47 -26.99 -30.84
CA LEU A 240 2.05 -26.53 -29.53
C LEU A 240 3.27 -25.90 -28.84
N THR A 241 3.24 -24.60 -28.64
CA THR A 241 4.27 -23.89 -27.91
C THR A 241 3.87 -23.82 -26.44
N ILE A 242 4.77 -24.24 -25.54
CA ILE A 242 4.59 -24.12 -24.08
C ILE A 242 5.59 -23.15 -23.49
N TYR A 243 5.27 -22.58 -22.35
CA TYR A 243 6.25 -21.90 -21.51
C TYR A 243 6.51 -22.71 -20.25
N THR A 244 7.79 -22.91 -19.92
CA THR A 244 8.18 -23.58 -18.68
C THR A 244 9.39 -22.92 -18.01
N THR A 245 9.37 -22.85 -16.67
CA THR A 245 10.55 -22.48 -15.85
C THR A 245 11.44 -23.68 -15.56
N ARG A 246 11.00 -24.87 -15.97
CA ARG A 246 11.64 -26.15 -15.71
C ARG A 246 11.95 -26.89 -17.01
N ALA A 247 12.64 -26.22 -17.94
CA ALA A 247 13.08 -26.84 -19.20
C ALA A 247 14.03 -28.03 -18.96
N ASP A 248 14.74 -28.07 -17.81
CA ASP A 248 15.53 -29.20 -17.34
C ASP A 248 14.74 -30.51 -17.25
N THR A 249 13.42 -30.43 -16.97
CA THR A 249 12.58 -31.62 -16.78
C THR A 249 11.86 -32.11 -18.06
N LEU A 250 12.18 -31.58 -19.23
CA LEU A 250 11.56 -31.96 -20.50
C LEU A 250 11.55 -33.47 -20.79
N TYR A 251 12.61 -34.19 -20.38
CA TYR A 251 12.68 -35.66 -20.54
C TYR A 251 11.64 -36.41 -19.70
N GLY A 252 11.13 -35.77 -18.64
CA GLY A 252 10.08 -36.30 -17.76
C GLY A 252 8.67 -35.90 -18.18
N ALA A 253 8.50 -35.13 -19.23
CA ALA A 253 7.19 -34.79 -19.77
C ALA A 253 6.53 -36.01 -20.40
N THR A 254 5.46 -36.52 -19.79
CA THR A 254 4.77 -37.73 -20.19
C THR A 254 3.40 -37.49 -20.81
N TYR A 255 2.87 -36.31 -20.69
CA TYR A 255 1.65 -35.86 -21.38
C TYR A 255 1.65 -34.33 -21.49
N MET A 256 0.74 -33.82 -22.32
CA MET A 256 0.47 -32.40 -22.44
C MET A 256 -0.97 -32.09 -22.05
N VAL A 257 -1.19 -30.89 -21.58
CA VAL A 257 -2.54 -30.37 -21.32
C VAL A 257 -2.70 -29.05 -22.04
N ILE A 258 -3.83 -28.92 -22.75
CA ILE A 258 -4.23 -27.68 -23.41
C ILE A 258 -5.54 -27.17 -22.80
N SER A 259 -5.73 -25.86 -22.88
CA SER A 259 -6.98 -25.23 -22.48
C SER A 259 -8.17 -25.75 -23.32
N PRO A 260 -9.36 -25.90 -22.73
CA PRO A 260 -10.56 -26.22 -23.47
C PRO A 260 -10.85 -25.26 -24.64
N GLU A 261 -10.45 -24.01 -24.53
CA GLU A 261 -10.63 -22.96 -25.53
C GLU A 261 -9.49 -22.87 -26.56
N HIS A 262 -8.54 -23.81 -26.55
CA HIS A 262 -7.38 -23.73 -27.44
C HIS A 262 -7.80 -23.88 -28.93
N PRO A 263 -7.38 -22.95 -29.82
CA PRO A 263 -7.88 -22.91 -31.20
C PRO A 263 -7.53 -24.15 -32.03
N LEU A 264 -6.49 -24.91 -31.70
CA LEU A 264 -6.14 -26.14 -32.39
C LEU A 264 -7.19 -27.24 -32.23
N ILE A 265 -8.05 -27.20 -31.23
CA ILE A 265 -9.14 -28.19 -31.07
C ILE A 265 -10.09 -28.14 -32.23
N GLU A 266 -10.52 -26.97 -32.64
CA GLU A 266 -11.39 -26.79 -33.79
C GLU A 266 -10.70 -27.19 -35.12
N LYS A 267 -9.40 -26.90 -35.20
CA LYS A 267 -8.61 -27.31 -36.39
C LYS A 267 -8.48 -28.85 -36.49
N TRP A 268 -8.51 -29.54 -35.38
CA TRP A 268 -8.42 -31.00 -35.32
C TRP A 268 -9.78 -31.70 -35.33
N ALA A 269 -10.89 -30.99 -35.28
CA ALA A 269 -12.24 -31.55 -35.07
C ALA A 269 -12.55 -32.77 -35.95
N ASP A 270 -12.20 -32.71 -37.26
CA ASP A 270 -12.42 -33.82 -38.21
C ASP A 270 -11.50 -35.03 -37.99
N LYS A 271 -10.44 -34.88 -37.14
CA LYS A 271 -9.46 -35.95 -36.86
C LYS A 271 -9.68 -36.59 -35.49
N LEU A 272 -10.57 -36.02 -34.68
CA LEU A 272 -10.82 -36.46 -33.33
C LEU A 272 -11.97 -37.45 -33.27
N SER A 273 -11.71 -38.64 -32.73
CA SER A 273 -12.73 -39.70 -32.58
C SER A 273 -13.75 -39.37 -31.48
N ASN A 274 -13.38 -38.52 -30.49
CA ASN A 274 -14.18 -38.17 -29.32
C ASN A 274 -14.54 -36.68 -29.24
N ILE A 275 -14.74 -36.03 -30.40
CA ILE A 275 -15.01 -34.57 -30.43
C ILE A 275 -16.24 -34.17 -29.62
N ASP A 276 -17.26 -35.02 -29.51
CA ASP A 276 -18.46 -34.71 -28.73
C ASP A 276 -18.18 -34.64 -27.24
N ALA A 277 -17.37 -35.53 -26.68
CA ALA A 277 -16.93 -35.48 -25.29
C ALA A 277 -16.10 -34.24 -25.02
N ILE A 278 -15.27 -33.81 -25.98
CA ILE A 278 -14.47 -32.59 -25.88
C ILE A 278 -15.38 -31.38 -25.83
N ARG A 279 -16.39 -31.29 -26.70
CA ARG A 279 -17.36 -30.17 -26.74
C ARG A 279 -18.21 -30.09 -25.46
N GLU A 280 -18.61 -31.24 -24.94
CA GLU A 280 -19.31 -31.28 -23.64
C GLU A 280 -18.40 -30.72 -22.50
N TYR A 281 -17.13 -31.09 -22.47
CA TYR A 281 -16.17 -30.57 -21.51
C TYR A 281 -15.93 -29.07 -21.69
N GLN A 282 -15.79 -28.60 -22.93
CA GLN A 282 -15.67 -27.16 -23.22
C GLN A 282 -16.88 -26.36 -22.69
N ALA A 283 -18.10 -26.87 -22.93
CA ALA A 283 -19.32 -26.24 -22.43
C ALA A 283 -19.38 -26.21 -20.88
N ALA A 284 -18.90 -27.26 -20.23
CA ALA A 284 -18.81 -27.30 -18.77
C ALA A 284 -17.76 -26.32 -18.23
N ALA A 285 -16.58 -26.28 -18.84
CA ALA A 285 -15.50 -25.38 -18.46
C ALA A 285 -15.85 -23.90 -18.65
N ALA A 286 -16.58 -23.56 -19.71
CA ALA A 286 -17.03 -22.21 -20.00
C ALA A 286 -17.98 -21.61 -18.94
N ARG A 287 -18.59 -22.45 -18.10
CA ARG A 287 -19.46 -22.03 -16.98
C ARG A 287 -18.69 -21.69 -15.71
N LYS A 288 -17.40 -22.02 -15.63
CA LYS A 288 -16.54 -21.80 -14.46
C LYS A 288 -15.72 -20.54 -14.63
N SER A 289 -15.56 -19.76 -13.55
CA SER A 289 -14.62 -18.66 -13.50
C SER A 289 -13.16 -19.16 -13.48
N ASP A 290 -12.21 -18.32 -13.87
CA ASP A 290 -10.78 -18.67 -13.79
C ASP A 290 -10.37 -19.05 -12.36
N PHE A 291 -10.95 -18.40 -11.34
CA PHE A 291 -10.72 -18.70 -9.93
C PHE A 291 -11.21 -20.11 -9.56
N GLU A 292 -12.43 -20.48 -9.95
CA GLU A 292 -12.95 -21.84 -9.71
C GLU A 292 -12.13 -22.90 -10.43
N ARG A 293 -11.62 -22.57 -11.62
CA ARG A 293 -10.79 -23.48 -12.44
C ARG A 293 -9.41 -23.72 -11.82
N THR A 294 -8.79 -22.71 -11.19
CA THR A 294 -7.40 -22.78 -10.73
C THR A 294 -7.26 -23.00 -9.22
N GLU A 295 -8.13 -22.40 -8.40
CA GLU A 295 -7.97 -22.37 -6.94
C GLU A 295 -8.97 -23.24 -6.19
N VAL A 296 -10.21 -23.39 -6.69
CA VAL A 296 -11.27 -24.09 -5.97
C VAL A 296 -11.35 -25.58 -6.35
N ALA A 297 -10.99 -25.93 -7.59
CA ALA A 297 -11.10 -27.31 -8.08
C ALA A 297 -10.10 -28.24 -7.39
N LYS A 298 -10.58 -29.04 -6.43
CA LYS A 298 -9.81 -30.09 -5.78
C LYS A 298 -9.64 -31.31 -6.69
N ASP A 299 -10.64 -31.64 -7.49
CA ASP A 299 -10.62 -32.78 -8.41
C ASP A 299 -10.07 -32.39 -9.79
N LYS A 300 -9.00 -33.06 -10.21
CA LYS A 300 -8.43 -32.86 -11.53
C LYS A 300 -9.31 -33.59 -12.57
N THR A 301 -9.91 -32.82 -13.47
CA THR A 301 -10.73 -33.32 -14.56
C THR A 301 -10.03 -33.07 -15.88
N GLY A 302 -10.30 -33.87 -16.89
CA GLY A 302 -9.77 -33.70 -18.21
C GLY A 302 -10.33 -34.73 -19.19
N VAL A 303 -10.20 -34.45 -20.46
CA VAL A 303 -10.60 -35.36 -21.55
C VAL A 303 -9.41 -35.55 -22.48
N LEU A 304 -9.11 -36.80 -22.81
CA LEU A 304 -8.08 -37.15 -23.78
C LEU A 304 -8.46 -36.64 -25.17
N VAL A 305 -7.49 -36.07 -25.88
CA VAL A 305 -7.65 -35.69 -27.30
C VAL A 305 -7.31 -36.91 -28.16
N GLU A 306 -8.32 -37.71 -28.51
CA GLU A 306 -8.10 -38.93 -29.26
C GLU A 306 -7.87 -38.64 -30.76
N GLY A 307 -6.77 -39.20 -31.32
CA GLY A 307 -6.36 -39.05 -32.70
C GLY A 307 -5.20 -38.07 -32.93
N VAL A 308 -4.83 -37.26 -31.95
CA VAL A 308 -3.68 -36.35 -32.01
C VAL A 308 -2.80 -36.51 -30.80
N LYS A 309 -1.50 -36.59 -31.04
CA LYS A 309 -0.49 -36.65 -29.95
C LYS A 309 0.55 -35.54 -30.14
N ALA A 310 1.20 -35.15 -29.08
CA ALA A 310 2.36 -34.27 -29.12
C ALA A 310 3.66 -35.12 -29.20
N ILE A 311 4.68 -34.54 -29.82
CA ILE A 311 5.99 -35.15 -29.98
C ILE A 311 6.96 -34.36 -29.08
N ASN A 312 7.51 -35.02 -28.09
CA ASN A 312 8.46 -34.42 -27.18
C ASN A 312 9.77 -34.06 -27.93
N PRO A 313 10.19 -32.79 -27.98
CA PRO A 313 11.33 -32.35 -28.83
C PRO A 313 12.68 -32.94 -28.42
N VAL A 314 12.87 -33.41 -27.17
CA VAL A 314 14.16 -33.90 -26.68
C VAL A 314 14.41 -35.39 -26.92
N ASN A 315 13.33 -36.18 -27.06
CA ASN A 315 13.46 -37.67 -27.22
C ASN A 315 12.58 -38.23 -28.35
N ASN A 316 11.86 -37.39 -29.05
CA ASN A 316 10.92 -37.71 -30.15
C ASN A 316 9.83 -38.73 -29.76
N LYS A 317 9.50 -38.86 -28.48
CA LYS A 317 8.41 -39.72 -28.01
C LYS A 317 7.07 -39.03 -28.25
N GLU A 318 6.11 -39.83 -28.74
CA GLU A 318 4.71 -39.37 -28.76
C GLU A 318 4.11 -39.42 -27.37
N ILE A 319 3.50 -38.33 -26.95
CA ILE A 319 2.83 -38.22 -25.65
C ILE A 319 1.37 -37.78 -25.85
N PRO A 320 0.42 -38.26 -25.03
CA PRO A 320 -0.99 -37.90 -25.15
C PRO A 320 -1.22 -36.43 -24.84
N ILE A 321 -2.26 -35.85 -25.46
CA ILE A 321 -2.75 -34.51 -25.18
C ILE A 321 -4.09 -34.61 -24.49
N PHE A 322 -4.27 -33.89 -23.39
CA PHE A 322 -5.54 -33.73 -22.69
C PHE A 322 -6.03 -32.29 -22.78
N ILE A 323 -7.34 -32.09 -22.79
CA ILE A 323 -7.93 -30.81 -22.42
C ILE A 323 -8.24 -30.82 -20.92
N SER A 324 -7.95 -29.74 -20.22
CA SER A 324 -8.35 -29.59 -18.83
C SER A 324 -8.60 -28.11 -18.49
N ASP A 325 -9.58 -27.90 -17.64
CA ASP A 325 -10.02 -26.57 -17.25
C ASP A 325 -9.04 -25.79 -16.36
N TYR A 326 -8.04 -26.44 -15.76
CA TYR A 326 -7.00 -25.74 -15.01
C TYR A 326 -5.94 -25.05 -15.89
N VAL A 327 -5.93 -25.31 -17.21
CA VAL A 327 -5.10 -24.58 -18.16
C VAL A 327 -5.91 -23.47 -18.82
N LEU A 328 -5.40 -22.25 -18.74
CA LEU A 328 -6.08 -21.06 -19.23
C LEU A 328 -5.41 -20.52 -20.51
N VAL A 329 -6.18 -20.18 -21.54
CA VAL A 329 -5.67 -19.46 -22.72
C VAL A 329 -5.22 -18.05 -22.34
N SER A 330 -5.84 -17.48 -21.31
CA SER A 330 -5.51 -16.15 -20.81
C SER A 330 -4.16 -16.09 -20.10
N TYR A 331 -3.56 -17.23 -19.77
CA TYR A 331 -2.26 -17.32 -19.08
C TYR A 331 -1.26 -18.17 -19.90
N GLY A 332 -0.25 -17.52 -20.47
CA GLY A 332 0.78 -18.17 -21.29
C GLY A 332 0.30 -18.51 -22.70
N THR A 333 0.60 -19.71 -23.17
CA THR A 333 0.32 -20.19 -24.53
C THR A 333 -0.99 -20.99 -24.62
N GLY A 334 -1.69 -21.19 -23.52
CA GLY A 334 -2.84 -22.11 -23.45
C GLY A 334 -2.49 -23.58 -23.51
N ALA A 335 -1.21 -23.94 -23.44
CA ALA A 335 -0.68 -25.30 -23.41
C ALA A 335 0.42 -25.44 -22.36
N ILE A 336 0.48 -26.57 -21.72
CA ILE A 336 1.55 -26.93 -20.76
C ILE A 336 2.06 -28.35 -21.02
N MET A 337 3.31 -28.60 -20.75
CA MET A 337 3.83 -29.95 -20.54
C MET A 337 3.59 -30.36 -19.10
N ALA A 338 3.35 -31.62 -18.86
CA ALA A 338 3.17 -32.18 -17.54
C ALA A 338 4.32 -33.11 -17.18
N VAL A 339 4.88 -32.89 -15.97
CA VAL A 339 6.01 -33.66 -15.43
C VAL A 339 5.62 -34.30 -14.09
N PRO A 340 4.90 -35.43 -14.10
CA PRO A 340 4.31 -36.00 -12.89
C PRO A 340 5.30 -36.32 -11.76
N ALA A 341 6.54 -36.64 -12.08
CA ALA A 341 7.53 -36.92 -11.06
C ALA A 341 7.88 -35.75 -10.16
N HIS A 342 7.68 -34.47 -10.65
CA HIS A 342 8.18 -33.28 -9.99
C HIS A 342 7.15 -32.16 -9.80
N ASP A 343 5.88 -32.44 -10.04
CA ASP A 343 4.74 -31.54 -9.78
C ASP A 343 3.59 -32.35 -9.20
N THR A 344 3.09 -31.92 -8.03
CA THR A 344 2.03 -32.64 -7.31
C THR A 344 0.73 -32.71 -8.12
N ARG A 345 0.38 -31.63 -8.80
CA ARG A 345 -0.83 -31.55 -9.61
C ARG A 345 -0.74 -32.49 -10.82
N ASP A 346 0.43 -32.53 -11.47
CA ASP A 346 0.68 -33.42 -12.61
C ASP A 346 0.71 -34.86 -12.16
N TRP A 347 1.23 -35.13 -10.96
CA TRP A 347 1.28 -36.45 -10.37
C TRP A 347 -0.13 -36.99 -10.07
N GLU A 348 -0.99 -36.19 -9.42
CA GLU A 348 -2.38 -36.57 -9.14
C GLU A 348 -3.15 -36.87 -10.43
N PHE A 349 -2.96 -36.04 -11.47
CA PHE A 349 -3.57 -36.24 -12.78
C PHE A 349 -3.04 -37.53 -13.43
N ALA A 350 -1.73 -37.74 -13.43
CA ALA A 350 -1.12 -38.97 -13.99
C ALA A 350 -1.61 -40.23 -13.30
N LYS A 351 -1.76 -40.24 -11.96
CA LYS A 351 -2.33 -41.36 -11.20
C LYS A 351 -3.79 -41.63 -11.57
N LYS A 352 -4.59 -40.55 -11.77
CA LYS A 352 -5.98 -40.68 -12.14
C LYS A 352 -6.20 -41.27 -13.53
N PHE A 353 -5.32 -40.90 -14.48
CA PHE A 353 -5.42 -41.33 -15.88
C PHE A 353 -4.43 -42.44 -16.27
N ASP A 354 -3.80 -43.08 -15.29
CA ASP A 354 -2.82 -44.18 -15.45
C ASP A 354 -1.68 -43.83 -16.45
N LEU A 355 -1.10 -42.63 -16.28
CA LEU A 355 -0.04 -42.10 -17.14
C LEU A 355 1.35 -42.40 -16.54
N PRO A 356 2.40 -42.50 -17.37
CA PRO A 356 3.76 -42.78 -16.89
C PRO A 356 4.31 -41.67 -15.99
N ILE A 357 5.04 -42.03 -14.95
CA ILE A 357 5.76 -41.13 -14.05
C ILE A 357 7.24 -41.42 -14.14
N ILE A 358 8.03 -40.47 -14.64
CA ILE A 358 9.47 -40.66 -14.93
C ILE A 358 10.27 -39.69 -14.07
N GLU A 359 11.08 -40.20 -13.14
CA GLU A 359 12.03 -39.43 -12.35
C GLU A 359 13.10 -38.80 -13.26
N VAL A 360 13.31 -37.51 -13.21
CA VAL A 360 14.34 -36.79 -13.96
C VAL A 360 15.25 -35.91 -13.08
N VAL A 361 14.86 -35.65 -11.84
CA VAL A 361 15.74 -35.13 -10.80
C VAL A 361 15.78 -36.16 -9.68
N LYS A 362 16.98 -36.64 -9.33
CA LYS A 362 17.18 -37.72 -8.35
C LYS A 362 16.70 -37.33 -6.96
N GLY A 363 15.75 -38.06 -6.41
CA GLY A 363 15.27 -37.93 -5.03
C GLY A 363 13.83 -38.42 -4.85
N GLY A 364 13.51 -38.89 -3.67
CA GLY A 364 12.21 -39.40 -3.29
C GLY A 364 11.78 -40.74 -3.95
N ASN A 365 10.53 -41.12 -3.68
CA ASN A 365 9.87 -42.25 -4.36
C ASN A 365 8.73 -41.70 -5.24
N VAL A 366 9.04 -41.30 -6.47
CA VAL A 366 8.10 -40.68 -7.40
C VAL A 366 6.90 -41.54 -7.76
N GLN A 367 6.90 -42.83 -7.42
CA GLN A 367 5.75 -43.70 -7.62
C GLN A 367 4.72 -43.60 -6.48
N GLU A 368 5.14 -43.13 -5.29
CA GLU A 368 4.28 -42.93 -4.13
C GLU A 368 3.78 -41.49 -4.03
N GLU A 369 4.67 -40.50 -4.32
CA GLU A 369 4.36 -39.07 -4.31
C GLU A 369 5.26 -38.28 -5.24
N ALA A 370 4.85 -37.09 -5.66
CA ALA A 370 5.70 -36.21 -6.45
C ALA A 370 6.89 -35.70 -5.63
N TYR A 371 8.09 -35.82 -6.18
CA TYR A 371 9.30 -35.20 -5.59
C TYR A 371 9.39 -33.74 -6.00
N THR A 372 8.86 -32.83 -5.18
CA THR A 372 8.77 -31.40 -5.45
C THR A 372 9.97 -30.58 -4.95
N ASP A 373 10.78 -31.11 -4.02
CA ASP A 373 12.02 -30.49 -3.56
C ASP A 373 13.17 -30.71 -4.57
N CYS A 374 12.92 -30.33 -5.81
CA CYS A 374 13.78 -30.57 -6.96
C CYS A 374 14.33 -29.29 -7.59
N ALA A 375 14.38 -28.18 -6.84
CA ALA A 375 14.98 -26.93 -7.28
C ALA A 375 16.50 -27.06 -7.45
N THR A 376 17.11 -27.91 -6.66
CA THR A 376 18.52 -28.36 -6.73
C THR A 376 18.53 -29.87 -6.88
N GLY A 377 19.66 -30.44 -7.31
CA GLY A 377 19.80 -31.89 -7.42
C GLY A 377 20.53 -32.28 -8.69
N ILE A 378 20.59 -33.56 -8.96
CA ILE A 378 21.30 -34.14 -10.10
C ILE A 378 20.29 -34.78 -11.05
N MET A 379 20.47 -34.48 -12.34
CA MET A 379 19.62 -35.00 -13.41
C MET A 379 19.86 -36.50 -13.62
N VAL A 380 18.77 -37.23 -13.80
CA VAL A 380 18.75 -38.66 -14.15
C VAL A 380 17.70 -38.90 -15.23
N ASN A 381 17.80 -39.98 -15.99
CA ASN A 381 16.88 -40.36 -17.06
C ASN A 381 16.61 -39.24 -18.08
N SER A 382 17.60 -38.38 -18.25
CA SER A 382 17.47 -37.12 -19.01
C SER A 382 18.49 -37.00 -20.16
N GLY A 383 19.03 -38.14 -20.63
CA GLY A 383 19.89 -38.25 -21.81
C GLY A 383 21.09 -37.27 -21.70
N MET A 384 21.16 -36.26 -22.57
CA MET A 384 22.26 -35.29 -22.57
C MET A 384 22.43 -34.50 -21.28
N LEU A 385 21.47 -34.52 -20.37
CA LEU A 385 21.49 -33.80 -19.11
C LEU A 385 21.90 -34.66 -17.92
N ASP A 386 22.00 -35.99 -18.08
CA ASP A 386 22.31 -36.91 -16.98
C ASP A 386 23.62 -36.52 -16.28
N GLY A 387 23.59 -36.53 -14.96
CA GLY A 387 24.73 -36.19 -14.11
C GLY A 387 24.98 -34.70 -13.91
N LEU A 388 24.28 -33.82 -14.61
CA LEU A 388 24.37 -32.39 -14.41
C LEU A 388 23.53 -31.94 -13.20
N THR A 389 23.91 -30.83 -12.60
CA THR A 389 23.04 -30.12 -11.65
C THR A 389 21.84 -29.52 -12.40
N VAL A 390 20.75 -29.26 -11.69
CA VAL A 390 19.55 -28.64 -12.27
C VAL A 390 19.87 -27.31 -12.97
N ASP A 391 20.74 -26.48 -12.40
CA ASP A 391 21.09 -25.19 -12.99
C ASP A 391 21.93 -25.32 -14.26
N GLU A 392 22.87 -26.30 -14.30
CA GLU A 392 23.63 -26.63 -15.50
C GLU A 392 22.74 -27.21 -16.59
N ALA A 393 21.79 -28.06 -16.19
CA ALA A 393 20.82 -28.67 -17.10
C ALA A 393 19.92 -27.64 -17.75
N LYS A 394 19.40 -26.69 -16.98
CA LYS A 394 18.60 -25.55 -17.51
C LYS A 394 19.35 -24.77 -18.59
N LYS A 395 20.57 -24.39 -18.32
CA LYS A 395 21.41 -23.65 -19.30
C LYS A 395 21.67 -24.48 -20.56
N LYS A 396 22.07 -25.77 -20.39
CA LYS A 396 22.38 -26.66 -21.49
C LYS A 396 21.18 -26.95 -22.38
N ILE A 397 20.00 -27.23 -21.78
CA ILE A 397 18.80 -27.55 -22.55
C ILE A 397 18.27 -26.34 -23.31
N ILE A 398 18.30 -25.15 -22.73
CA ILE A 398 17.87 -23.92 -23.41
C ILE A 398 18.77 -23.63 -24.61
N SER A 399 20.10 -23.71 -24.46
CA SER A 399 21.04 -23.55 -25.58
C SER A 399 20.83 -24.61 -26.66
N TRP A 400 20.54 -25.83 -26.29
CA TRP A 400 20.24 -26.87 -27.26
C TRP A 400 18.93 -26.60 -28.01
N LEU A 401 17.86 -26.22 -27.30
CA LEU A 401 16.56 -25.86 -27.91
C LEU A 401 16.72 -24.71 -28.92
N GLU A 402 17.53 -23.71 -28.59
CA GLU A 402 17.85 -22.59 -29.48
C GLU A 402 18.60 -23.04 -30.72
N SER A 403 19.63 -23.88 -30.56
CA SER A 403 20.42 -24.39 -31.68
C SER A 403 19.64 -25.29 -32.64
N GLU A 404 18.64 -26.02 -32.13
CA GLU A 404 17.77 -26.91 -32.91
C GLU A 404 16.51 -26.20 -33.44
N GLY A 405 16.31 -24.91 -33.11
CA GLY A 405 15.11 -24.18 -33.48
C GLY A 405 13.81 -24.74 -32.92
N LYS A 406 13.89 -25.38 -31.75
CA LYS A 406 12.79 -26.04 -31.02
C LYS A 406 12.30 -25.25 -29.81
N GLY A 407 12.89 -24.10 -29.56
CA GLY A 407 12.52 -23.23 -28.44
C GLY A 407 13.56 -22.13 -28.21
N HIS A 408 13.28 -21.27 -27.27
CA HIS A 408 14.18 -20.16 -26.90
C HIS A 408 13.97 -19.73 -25.45
N SER A 409 14.99 -19.08 -24.90
CA SER A 409 14.88 -18.44 -23.57
C SER A 409 13.78 -17.35 -23.57
N LYS A 410 12.97 -17.32 -22.53
CA LYS A 410 11.88 -16.34 -22.37
C LYS A 410 11.76 -15.87 -20.95
N VAL A 411 11.64 -14.57 -20.78
CA VAL A 411 11.15 -13.97 -19.54
C VAL A 411 9.63 -13.79 -19.64
N ASN A 412 8.92 -14.24 -18.64
CA ASN A 412 7.48 -14.11 -18.55
C ASN A 412 7.09 -13.43 -17.22
N TYR A 413 5.89 -12.84 -17.19
CA TYR A 413 5.35 -12.15 -16.03
C TYR A 413 3.94 -12.67 -15.74
N LYS A 414 3.58 -12.74 -14.46
CA LYS A 414 2.19 -12.93 -14.04
C LYS A 414 1.37 -11.68 -14.27
N LEU A 415 2.00 -10.50 -14.13
CA LEU A 415 1.40 -9.21 -14.41
C LEU A 415 0.84 -9.20 -15.84
N ARG A 416 -0.37 -8.69 -15.98
CA ARG A 416 -1.02 -8.45 -17.28
C ARG A 416 -1.16 -6.96 -17.51
N ASP A 417 -1.39 -6.57 -18.77
CA ASP A 417 -1.69 -5.17 -19.08
C ASP A 417 -2.95 -4.73 -18.33
N TRP A 418 -2.94 -3.49 -17.90
CA TRP A 418 -3.98 -2.92 -17.06
C TRP A 418 -5.27 -2.69 -17.86
N VAL A 419 -6.38 -3.36 -17.50
CA VAL A 419 -7.71 -3.16 -18.07
C VAL A 419 -8.22 -1.79 -17.59
N PHE A 420 -8.22 -0.82 -18.51
CA PHE A 420 -8.29 0.58 -18.14
C PHE A 420 -9.67 1.22 -18.30
N SER A 421 -10.49 0.81 -19.26
CA SER A 421 -11.79 1.46 -19.48
C SER A 421 -12.93 0.90 -18.63
N ARG A 422 -13.91 1.77 -18.31
CA ARG A 422 -15.12 1.47 -17.54
C ARG A 422 -16.37 1.92 -18.29
N GLN A 423 -17.42 1.12 -18.25
CA GLN A 423 -18.71 1.39 -18.88
C GLN A 423 -19.64 2.14 -17.90
N ARG A 424 -19.14 3.25 -17.40
CA ARG A 424 -19.80 4.07 -16.38
C ARG A 424 -19.77 5.55 -16.78
N TYR A 425 -20.70 6.34 -16.23
CA TYR A 425 -20.78 7.76 -16.52
C TYR A 425 -19.77 8.58 -15.68
N TRP A 426 -19.67 8.30 -14.36
CA TRP A 426 -18.89 9.11 -13.45
C TRP A 426 -17.42 8.69 -13.43
N GLY A 427 -16.69 9.17 -14.40
CA GLY A 427 -15.24 8.96 -14.60
C GLY A 427 -14.70 9.94 -15.61
N GLU A 428 -13.38 10.05 -15.71
CA GLU A 428 -12.74 10.90 -16.73
C GLU A 428 -13.06 10.36 -18.12
N PRO A 429 -13.60 11.20 -19.05
CA PRO A 429 -13.81 10.78 -20.43
C PRO A 429 -12.48 10.45 -21.11
N ILE A 430 -12.43 9.36 -21.86
CA ILE A 430 -11.27 8.98 -22.66
C ILE A 430 -11.21 9.88 -23.90
N PRO A 431 -10.14 10.65 -24.11
CA PRO A 431 -10.06 11.67 -25.16
C PRO A 431 -9.70 11.10 -26.54
N ILE A 432 -10.49 10.11 -26.99
CA ILE A 432 -10.31 9.42 -28.26
C ILE A 432 -11.61 9.50 -29.08
N VAL A 433 -11.46 9.58 -30.38
CA VAL A 433 -12.55 9.46 -31.34
C VAL A 433 -12.37 8.21 -32.20
N HIS A 434 -13.48 7.58 -32.50
CA HIS A 434 -13.57 6.44 -33.43
C HIS A 434 -13.97 6.95 -34.82
N CYS A 435 -13.09 6.81 -35.79
CA CYS A 435 -13.33 7.17 -37.19
C CYS A 435 -13.23 5.93 -38.09
N ASP A 436 -14.22 5.69 -38.90
CA ASP A 436 -14.23 4.52 -39.83
C ASP A 436 -13.05 4.51 -40.79
N LYS A 437 -12.52 5.69 -41.15
CA LYS A 437 -11.37 5.84 -42.04
C LYS A 437 -10.02 5.81 -41.29
N CYS A 438 -9.92 6.48 -40.12
CA CYS A 438 -8.66 6.70 -39.45
C CYS A 438 -8.45 5.80 -38.22
N GLY A 439 -9.47 5.02 -37.82
CA GLY A 439 -9.43 4.22 -36.60
C GLY A 439 -9.58 5.07 -35.34
N TYR A 440 -8.79 4.75 -34.33
CA TYR A 440 -8.74 5.51 -33.05
C TYR A 440 -7.85 6.73 -33.20
N VAL A 441 -8.41 7.90 -32.98
CA VAL A 441 -7.70 9.19 -33.13
C VAL A 441 -7.83 9.99 -31.81
N PRO A 442 -6.73 10.46 -31.21
CA PRO A 442 -6.83 11.32 -30.05
C PRO A 442 -7.39 12.67 -30.48
N ILE A 443 -8.18 13.31 -29.60
CA ILE A 443 -8.60 14.71 -29.80
C ILE A 443 -7.37 15.62 -29.71
N ASP A 444 -7.47 16.84 -30.26
CA ASP A 444 -6.41 17.81 -30.15
C ASP A 444 -6.19 18.21 -28.70
N GLU A 445 -4.94 18.32 -28.27
CA GLU A 445 -4.61 18.66 -26.87
C GLU A 445 -5.13 20.05 -26.47
N SER A 446 -5.33 20.95 -27.42
CA SER A 446 -5.92 22.29 -27.20
C SER A 446 -7.43 22.24 -26.90
N GLU A 447 -8.11 21.13 -27.22
CA GLU A 447 -9.53 20.91 -26.92
C GLU A 447 -9.76 20.30 -25.52
N LEU A 448 -8.69 19.96 -24.81
CA LEU A 448 -8.80 19.46 -23.44
C LEU A 448 -9.19 20.56 -22.46
N PRO A 449 -10.05 20.28 -21.47
CA PRO A 449 -10.62 18.97 -21.13
C PRO A 449 -11.83 18.58 -21.98
N LEU A 450 -11.90 17.32 -22.41
CA LEU A 450 -13.15 16.73 -22.90
C LEU A 450 -14.08 16.52 -21.70
N ARG A 451 -15.15 17.31 -21.61
CA ARG A 451 -16.05 17.32 -20.45
C ARG A 451 -17.14 16.25 -20.57
N LEU A 452 -17.55 15.71 -19.42
CA LEU A 452 -18.77 14.90 -19.32
C LEU A 452 -19.99 15.76 -19.67
N PRO A 453 -20.95 15.22 -20.47
CA PRO A 453 -22.21 15.92 -20.71
C PRO A 453 -23.06 15.93 -19.42
N MET A 454 -23.76 17.03 -19.17
CA MET A 454 -24.76 17.10 -18.08
C MET A 454 -26.00 16.33 -18.54
N VAL A 455 -26.41 15.34 -17.74
CA VAL A 455 -27.50 14.42 -18.09
C VAL A 455 -28.41 14.17 -16.91
N GLU A 456 -29.69 13.91 -17.19
CA GLU A 456 -30.70 13.57 -16.18
C GLU A 456 -30.65 12.07 -15.82
N SER A 457 -30.25 11.20 -16.74
CA SER A 457 -30.17 9.75 -16.55
C SER A 457 -28.86 9.20 -17.06
N TYR A 458 -28.17 8.44 -16.22
CA TYR A 458 -26.88 7.80 -16.48
C TYR A 458 -26.79 6.38 -15.90
N GLU A 459 -27.91 5.70 -15.80
CA GLU A 459 -27.98 4.33 -15.29
C GLU A 459 -27.14 3.36 -16.14
N PRO A 460 -26.38 2.46 -15.52
CA PRO A 460 -25.59 1.47 -16.22
C PRO A 460 -26.50 0.50 -17.02
N THR A 461 -26.02 0.07 -18.16
CA THR A 461 -26.78 -0.78 -19.07
C THR A 461 -26.52 -2.26 -18.82
N ASP A 462 -27.52 -3.11 -19.02
CA ASP A 462 -27.39 -4.58 -18.86
C ASP A 462 -26.57 -5.24 -19.98
N ASN A 463 -26.54 -4.62 -21.17
CA ASN A 463 -25.72 -5.09 -22.28
C ASN A 463 -24.23 -4.73 -22.15
N GLY A 464 -23.87 -3.91 -21.15
CA GLY A 464 -22.51 -3.48 -20.85
C GLY A 464 -21.98 -2.40 -21.80
N GLU A 465 -22.85 -1.64 -22.44
CA GLU A 465 -22.50 -0.38 -23.07
C GLU A 465 -22.47 0.76 -22.04
N SER A 466 -21.61 1.73 -22.26
CA SER A 466 -21.59 2.92 -21.41
C SER A 466 -22.88 3.73 -21.56
N PRO A 467 -23.39 4.35 -20.47
CA PRO A 467 -24.51 5.29 -20.57
C PRO A 467 -24.26 6.43 -21.56
N LEU A 468 -22.99 6.85 -21.75
CA LEU A 468 -22.59 7.87 -22.72
C LEU A 468 -22.92 7.49 -24.18
N ALA A 469 -23.02 6.19 -24.49
CA ALA A 469 -23.37 5.71 -25.84
C ALA A 469 -24.78 6.13 -26.27
N LYS A 470 -25.68 6.44 -25.33
CA LYS A 470 -27.05 6.90 -25.60
C LYS A 470 -27.16 8.40 -25.82
N MET A 471 -26.08 9.15 -25.59
CA MET A 471 -26.07 10.62 -25.65
C MET A 471 -25.59 11.10 -27.01
N THR A 472 -26.47 10.99 -28.02
CA THR A 472 -26.12 11.21 -29.43
C THR A 472 -25.46 12.56 -29.69
N ASP A 473 -25.95 13.63 -29.08
CA ASP A 473 -25.41 15.00 -29.26
C ASP A 473 -23.97 15.14 -28.76
N TRP A 474 -23.62 14.42 -27.70
CA TRP A 474 -22.23 14.36 -27.17
C TRP A 474 -21.40 13.35 -27.94
N LEU A 475 -21.98 12.23 -28.31
CA LEU A 475 -21.29 11.10 -28.97
C LEU A 475 -20.76 11.48 -30.34
N GLU A 476 -21.60 12.12 -31.17
CA GLU A 476 -21.24 12.44 -32.56
C GLU A 476 -20.30 13.63 -32.65
N THR A 477 -19.26 13.50 -33.46
CA THR A 477 -18.20 14.51 -33.60
C THR A 477 -17.55 14.41 -34.99
N THR A 478 -16.56 15.24 -35.23
CA THR A 478 -15.69 15.16 -36.41
C THR A 478 -14.33 14.59 -36.06
N CYS A 479 -13.78 13.81 -36.99
CA CYS A 479 -12.43 13.25 -36.83
C CYS A 479 -11.37 14.34 -36.93
N PRO A 480 -10.50 14.49 -35.93
CA PRO A 480 -9.42 15.49 -35.94
C PRO A 480 -8.40 15.27 -37.07
N CYS A 481 -8.30 14.04 -37.58
CA CYS A 481 -7.34 13.68 -38.63
C CYS A 481 -7.86 13.96 -40.02
N CYS A 482 -9.10 13.53 -40.37
CA CYS A 482 -9.62 13.63 -41.74
C CYS A 482 -10.84 14.54 -41.91
N GLY A 483 -11.34 15.16 -40.81
CA GLY A 483 -12.55 16.03 -40.88
C GLY A 483 -13.87 15.28 -41.14
N GLY A 484 -13.85 13.96 -41.29
CA GLY A 484 -15.02 13.13 -41.49
C GLY A 484 -15.86 12.91 -40.24
N LYS A 485 -17.04 12.30 -40.38
CA LYS A 485 -17.86 11.91 -39.22
C LYS A 485 -17.10 10.90 -38.36
N ALA A 486 -17.23 11.10 -37.06
CA ALA A 486 -16.61 10.24 -36.06
C ALA A 486 -17.46 10.18 -34.76
N LYS A 487 -17.15 9.26 -33.86
CA LYS A 487 -17.84 9.13 -32.60
C LYS A 487 -16.80 9.23 -31.45
N ARG A 488 -17.17 9.93 -30.39
CA ARG A 488 -16.34 9.94 -29.17
C ARG A 488 -16.33 8.57 -28.53
N GLU A 489 -15.22 8.23 -27.86
CA GLU A 489 -15.18 7.10 -26.96
C GLU A 489 -16.20 7.28 -25.83
N THR A 490 -16.94 6.23 -25.52
CA THR A 490 -18.01 6.26 -24.53
C THR A 490 -17.63 5.65 -23.19
N ASP A 491 -16.57 4.86 -23.16
CA ASP A 491 -16.01 4.38 -21.90
C ASP A 491 -15.28 5.53 -21.16
N THR A 492 -15.26 5.45 -19.84
CA THR A 492 -14.51 6.37 -18.99
C THR A 492 -13.29 5.70 -18.38
N MET A 493 -12.35 6.46 -17.89
CA MET A 493 -11.19 5.97 -17.16
C MET A 493 -11.61 5.46 -15.77
N PRO A 494 -10.85 4.52 -15.17
CA PRO A 494 -11.09 4.12 -13.78
C PRO A 494 -10.67 5.25 -12.83
N GLN A 495 -11.18 5.24 -11.59
CA GLN A 495 -10.75 6.22 -10.57
C GLN A 495 -9.23 6.21 -10.34
N TRP A 496 -8.57 5.07 -10.57
CA TRP A 496 -7.11 4.93 -10.45
C TRP A 496 -6.32 5.78 -11.46
N ALA A 497 -6.94 6.27 -12.51
CA ALA A 497 -6.30 7.18 -13.47
C ALA A 497 -5.97 8.52 -12.79
N GLY A 498 -6.95 9.17 -12.20
CA GLY A 498 -6.76 10.43 -11.49
C GLY A 498 -5.80 10.30 -10.32
N SER A 499 -5.87 9.21 -9.57
CA SER A 499 -5.00 8.97 -8.42
C SER A 499 -3.56 8.56 -8.78
N SER A 500 -3.28 8.22 -10.04
CA SER A 500 -1.93 7.79 -10.45
C SER A 500 -0.91 8.93 -10.57
N TRP A 501 -1.32 10.19 -10.53
CA TRP A 501 -0.41 11.32 -10.72
C TRP A 501 -0.69 12.52 -9.81
N TYR A 502 -1.64 12.44 -8.88
CA TYR A 502 -2.11 13.53 -8.03
C TYR A 502 -0.99 14.20 -7.22
N PHE A 503 0.02 13.44 -6.79
CA PHE A 503 1.18 13.95 -6.08
C PHE A 503 1.99 14.97 -6.92
N LEU A 504 1.95 14.88 -8.24
CA LEU A 504 2.57 15.88 -9.12
C LEU A 504 1.72 17.16 -9.17
N ARG A 505 0.38 17.01 -9.20
CA ARG A 505 -0.51 18.17 -9.25
C ARG A 505 -0.42 19.04 -8.00
N TYR A 506 -0.23 18.44 -6.83
CA TYR A 506 -0.02 19.18 -5.59
C TYR A 506 1.21 20.10 -5.62
N MET A 507 2.22 19.79 -6.44
CA MET A 507 3.40 20.64 -6.57
C MET A 507 3.09 21.99 -7.20
N ASP A 508 2.07 22.05 -8.08
CA ASP A 508 1.66 23.26 -8.81
C ASP A 508 0.19 23.16 -9.25
N PRO A 509 -0.77 23.22 -8.29
CA PRO A 509 -2.15 22.82 -8.54
C PRO A 509 -2.94 23.79 -9.43
N HIS A 510 -2.47 25.02 -9.57
CA HIS A 510 -3.15 26.08 -10.35
C HIS A 510 -2.53 26.29 -11.74
N ASN A 511 -1.59 25.46 -12.15
CA ASN A 511 -0.96 25.58 -13.46
C ASN A 511 -1.96 25.20 -14.57
N ASP A 512 -2.19 26.11 -15.50
CA ASP A 512 -3.10 25.93 -16.65
C ASP A 512 -2.38 25.48 -17.93
N LYS A 513 -1.02 25.49 -17.92
CA LYS A 513 -0.17 25.21 -19.10
C LYS A 513 0.47 23.83 -19.07
N ALA A 514 0.62 23.26 -17.89
CA ALA A 514 1.20 21.94 -17.67
C ALA A 514 0.55 21.27 -16.45
N LEU A 515 0.73 19.95 -16.30
CA LEU A 515 0.27 19.23 -15.11
C LEU A 515 0.90 19.78 -13.82
N ALA A 516 2.15 20.25 -13.92
CA ALA A 516 2.89 21.07 -12.98
C ALA A 516 4.09 21.68 -13.72
N SER A 517 4.62 22.81 -13.25
CA SER A 517 5.82 23.43 -13.84
C SER A 517 7.06 22.57 -13.62
N LYS A 518 8.02 22.67 -14.54
CA LYS A 518 9.31 21.93 -14.41
C LYS A 518 10.07 22.33 -13.15
N GLU A 519 9.97 23.61 -12.79
CA GLU A 519 10.61 24.18 -11.60
C GLU A 519 10.01 23.58 -10.33
N ALA A 520 8.69 23.53 -10.23
CA ALA A 520 7.99 22.91 -9.08
C ALA A 520 8.31 21.41 -8.97
N ILE A 521 8.25 20.67 -10.10
CA ILE A 521 8.62 19.25 -10.14
C ILE A 521 10.07 19.05 -9.70
N LYS A 522 11.01 19.87 -10.20
CA LYS A 522 12.42 19.77 -9.84
C LYS A 522 12.66 20.01 -8.35
N TYR A 523 11.95 20.95 -7.75
CA TYR A 523 12.10 21.28 -6.34
C TYR A 523 11.45 20.24 -5.43
N TRP A 524 10.21 19.82 -5.71
CA TRP A 524 9.43 18.96 -4.83
C TRP A 524 9.64 17.46 -5.02
N SER A 525 10.11 17.01 -6.21
CA SER A 525 10.32 15.58 -6.46
C SER A 525 11.64 15.06 -5.88
N PRO A 526 11.65 13.80 -5.46
CA PRO A 526 10.51 12.93 -5.23
C PRO A 526 9.73 13.31 -3.97
N VAL A 527 8.53 12.73 -3.77
CA VAL A 527 7.85 12.78 -2.46
C VAL A 527 8.77 12.16 -1.41
N ASP A 528 9.05 12.88 -0.32
CA ASP A 528 10.01 12.42 0.68
C ASP A 528 9.44 11.29 1.55
N TRP A 529 8.19 11.41 1.96
CA TRP A 529 7.53 10.40 2.79
C TRP A 529 6.07 10.24 2.41
N TYR A 530 5.73 9.04 1.95
CA TYR A 530 4.38 8.65 1.57
C TYR A 530 3.82 7.61 2.54
N ASN A 531 2.66 7.85 3.13
CA ASN A 531 1.96 6.89 3.98
C ASN A 531 0.65 6.44 3.34
N GLY A 532 0.42 5.13 3.27
CA GLY A 532 -0.77 4.58 2.67
C GLY A 532 -1.12 3.16 3.13
N GLY A 533 -2.34 2.72 2.80
CA GLY A 533 -2.82 1.40 3.14
C GLY A 533 -2.08 0.27 2.43
N MET A 534 -2.01 -0.90 3.06
CA MET A 534 -1.37 -2.08 2.47
C MET A 534 -2.16 -2.65 1.28
N GLU A 535 -3.48 -2.45 1.26
CA GLU A 535 -4.39 -2.85 0.20
C GLU A 535 -4.04 -2.22 -1.16
N HIS A 536 -3.45 -1.03 -1.15
CA HIS A 536 -3.07 -0.31 -2.36
C HIS A 536 -1.71 -0.73 -2.94
N THR A 537 -1.00 -1.67 -2.32
CA THR A 537 0.35 -2.08 -2.74
C THR A 537 0.39 -2.56 -4.20
N THR A 538 -0.60 -3.33 -4.63
CA THR A 538 -0.70 -3.88 -6.00
C THR A 538 -1.71 -3.14 -6.87
N LEU A 539 -2.36 -2.11 -6.35
CA LEU A 539 -3.31 -1.22 -7.03
C LEU A 539 -2.68 0.14 -7.30
N HIS A 540 -3.13 1.17 -6.55
CA HIS A 540 -2.69 2.56 -6.71
C HIS A 540 -1.16 2.72 -6.73
N LEU A 541 -0.42 2.09 -5.81
CA LEU A 541 1.03 2.24 -5.74
C LEU A 541 1.73 1.72 -7.01
N LEU A 542 1.26 0.59 -7.54
CA LEU A 542 1.81 0.02 -8.77
C LEU A 542 1.50 0.90 -9.98
N TYR A 543 0.26 1.38 -10.09
CA TYR A 543 -0.18 2.23 -11.19
C TYR A 543 0.49 3.59 -11.19
N SER A 544 0.63 4.23 -10.02
CA SER A 544 1.31 5.53 -9.89
C SER A 544 2.79 5.43 -10.22
N ARG A 545 3.47 4.34 -9.84
CA ARG A 545 4.86 4.07 -10.23
C ARG A 545 4.99 3.86 -11.75
N PHE A 546 4.08 3.15 -12.38
CA PHE A 546 4.05 2.96 -13.82
C PHE A 546 3.89 4.30 -14.56
N TRP A 547 2.89 5.10 -14.19
CA TRP A 547 2.66 6.41 -14.82
C TRP A 547 3.83 7.36 -14.61
N HIS A 548 4.41 7.38 -13.43
CA HIS A 548 5.59 8.20 -13.14
C HIS A 548 6.80 7.81 -13.99
N LYS A 549 7.07 6.52 -14.16
CA LYS A 549 8.15 6.02 -15.02
C LYS A 549 7.94 6.42 -16.49
N PHE A 550 6.70 6.33 -16.95
CA PHE A 550 6.37 6.81 -18.28
C PHE A 550 6.60 8.33 -18.41
N LEU A 551 6.17 9.11 -17.46
CA LEU A 551 6.41 10.57 -17.45
C LEU A 551 7.89 10.90 -17.33
N TYR A 552 8.68 10.07 -16.67
CA TYR A 552 10.13 10.18 -16.64
C TYR A 552 10.75 9.93 -18.03
N ASP A 553 10.31 8.91 -18.73
CA ASP A 553 10.81 8.56 -20.06
C ASP A 553 10.54 9.67 -21.10
N ILE A 554 9.42 10.35 -20.98
CA ILE A 554 9.09 11.49 -21.87
C ILE A 554 9.59 12.85 -21.35
N GLY A 555 10.39 12.87 -20.27
CA GLY A 555 11.04 14.06 -19.75
C GLY A 555 10.14 15.06 -19.02
N VAL A 556 9.00 14.63 -18.52
CA VAL A 556 8.07 15.46 -17.74
C VAL A 556 8.50 15.54 -16.28
N VAL A 557 8.95 14.43 -15.70
CA VAL A 557 9.47 14.36 -14.34
C VAL A 557 10.96 14.03 -14.34
N ASN A 558 11.67 14.37 -13.26
CA ASN A 558 13.14 14.30 -13.15
C ASN A 558 13.64 13.15 -12.27
N THR A 559 12.74 12.33 -11.71
CA THR A 559 13.11 11.18 -10.87
C THR A 559 12.50 9.90 -11.42
N PRO A 560 13.20 8.73 -11.31
CA PRO A 560 12.69 7.46 -11.83
C PRO A 560 11.59 6.85 -10.96
N GLU A 561 11.47 7.30 -9.70
CA GLU A 561 10.47 6.87 -8.73
C GLU A 561 9.73 8.07 -8.12
N PRO A 562 8.41 7.93 -7.87
CA PRO A 562 7.61 9.04 -7.35
C PRO A 562 7.84 9.30 -5.86
N TYR A 563 8.13 8.26 -5.09
CA TYR A 563 8.18 8.30 -3.62
C TYR A 563 9.50 7.74 -3.11
N ALA A 564 10.23 8.52 -2.29
CA ALA A 564 11.52 8.09 -1.72
C ALA A 564 11.32 7.09 -0.57
N LYS A 565 10.39 7.37 0.34
CA LYS A 565 10.07 6.52 1.49
C LYS A 565 8.57 6.23 1.54
N ARG A 566 8.21 4.98 1.83
CA ARG A 566 6.84 4.59 2.11
C ARG A 566 6.71 3.96 3.48
N THR A 567 5.61 4.25 4.15
CA THR A 567 5.16 3.55 5.35
C THR A 567 3.72 3.12 5.19
N SER A 568 3.28 2.16 5.99
CA SER A 568 1.90 1.71 6.00
C SER A 568 1.35 1.76 7.41
N HIS A 569 0.08 2.08 7.53
CA HIS A 569 -0.62 2.11 8.81
C HIS A 569 -1.51 0.89 9.00
N GLY A 570 -1.71 0.49 10.25
CA GLY A 570 -2.68 -0.52 10.62
C GLY A 570 -4.09 0.07 10.71
N MET A 571 -5.10 -0.75 10.47
CA MET A 571 -6.51 -0.34 10.58
C MET A 571 -6.94 -0.15 12.02
N ILE A 572 -7.81 0.83 12.27
CA ILE A 572 -8.60 0.90 13.50
C ILE A 572 -9.82 -0.02 13.34
N LEU A 573 -9.90 -0.97 14.24
CA LEU A 573 -11.00 -1.94 14.31
C LEU A 573 -12.09 -1.44 15.28
N GLY A 574 -13.29 -1.96 15.18
CA GLY A 574 -14.33 -1.77 16.20
C GLY A 574 -13.89 -2.34 17.56
N GLU A 575 -14.60 -2.01 18.62
CA GLU A 575 -14.30 -2.49 19.99
C GLU A 575 -14.28 -4.03 20.10
N ASN A 576 -15.01 -4.71 19.21
CA ASN A 576 -15.04 -6.18 19.10
C ASN A 576 -13.87 -6.77 18.28
N GLY A 577 -12.93 -5.95 17.80
CA GLY A 577 -11.80 -6.37 16.99
C GLY A 577 -12.13 -6.65 15.52
N GLU A 578 -13.35 -6.32 15.05
CA GLU A 578 -13.75 -6.47 13.66
C GLU A 578 -13.55 -5.18 12.86
N LYS A 579 -13.38 -5.30 11.55
CA LYS A 579 -13.29 -4.15 10.64
C LYS A 579 -14.56 -3.29 10.77
N MET A 580 -14.37 -1.99 10.95
CA MET A 580 -15.48 -1.04 10.95
C MET A 580 -16.15 -1.01 9.58
N SER A 581 -17.49 -1.15 9.57
CA SER A 581 -18.27 -0.95 8.36
C SER A 581 -19.68 -0.44 8.69
N LYS A 582 -20.25 0.34 7.76
CA LYS A 582 -21.61 0.87 7.92
C LYS A 582 -22.66 -0.23 7.99
N SER A 583 -22.47 -1.32 7.26
CA SER A 583 -23.37 -2.47 7.25
C SER A 583 -23.38 -3.24 8.58
N ARG A 584 -22.31 -3.14 9.37
CA ARG A 584 -22.19 -3.76 10.70
C ARG A 584 -22.61 -2.84 11.84
N GLY A 585 -22.84 -1.54 11.55
CA GLY A 585 -23.24 -0.56 12.57
C GLY A 585 -22.18 -0.30 13.66
N ASN A 586 -20.92 -0.64 13.41
CA ASN A 586 -19.80 -0.51 14.37
C ASN A 586 -18.85 0.65 14.03
N VAL A 587 -19.28 1.60 13.20
CA VAL A 587 -18.50 2.79 12.82
C VAL A 587 -18.57 3.82 13.94
N VAL A 588 -17.40 4.32 14.35
CA VAL A 588 -17.30 5.45 15.30
C VAL A 588 -17.08 6.73 14.52
N ASN A 589 -17.93 7.74 14.76
CA ASN A 589 -17.87 9.03 14.09
C ASN A 589 -16.84 9.94 14.80
N PRO A 590 -15.85 10.48 14.11
CA PRO A 590 -14.87 11.37 14.72
C PRO A 590 -15.48 12.67 15.25
N ASP A 591 -16.59 13.18 14.67
CA ASP A 591 -17.26 14.39 15.14
C ASP A 591 -17.72 14.26 16.59
N GLU A 592 -18.28 13.11 16.96
CA GLU A 592 -18.74 12.84 18.32
C GLU A 592 -17.58 12.81 19.32
N ILE A 593 -16.46 12.23 18.90
CA ILE A 593 -15.26 12.16 19.73
C ILE A 593 -14.62 13.54 19.90
N VAL A 594 -14.55 14.33 18.84
CA VAL A 594 -14.03 15.71 18.90
C VAL A 594 -14.94 16.59 19.77
N ASP A 595 -16.24 16.44 19.66
CA ASP A 595 -17.18 17.22 20.49
C ASP A 595 -17.10 16.88 21.98
N GLU A 596 -16.92 15.59 22.32
CA GLU A 596 -16.85 15.12 23.72
C GLU A 596 -15.46 15.31 24.34
N TYR A 597 -14.40 14.95 23.64
CA TYR A 597 -13.03 14.89 24.16
C TYR A 597 -12.06 15.92 23.59
N GLY A 598 -12.36 16.49 22.44
CA GLY A 598 -11.50 17.41 21.70
C GLY A 598 -10.62 16.74 20.65
N ALA A 599 -10.23 17.53 19.64
CA ALA A 599 -9.39 17.09 18.53
C ALA A 599 -8.01 16.61 18.99
N ASP A 600 -7.36 17.34 19.89
CA ASP A 600 -6.06 16.95 20.43
C ASP A 600 -6.10 15.61 21.17
N THR A 601 -7.20 15.32 21.85
CA THR A 601 -7.38 14.02 22.51
C THR A 601 -7.50 12.89 21.51
N LEU A 602 -8.28 13.09 20.44
CA LEU A 602 -8.42 12.09 19.38
C LEU A 602 -7.07 11.86 18.67
N ARG A 603 -6.36 12.92 18.29
CA ARG A 603 -5.04 12.85 17.66
C ARG A 603 -4.04 12.06 18.52
N LEU A 604 -3.95 12.43 19.80
CA LEU A 604 -3.07 11.78 20.78
C LEU A 604 -3.41 10.29 20.93
N TYR A 605 -4.70 9.97 21.01
CA TYR A 605 -5.17 8.59 21.15
C TYR A 605 -4.84 7.75 19.93
N GLU A 606 -5.08 8.26 18.71
CA GLU A 606 -4.76 7.59 17.44
C GLU A 606 -3.27 7.23 17.33
N MET A 607 -2.41 8.07 17.88
CA MET A 607 -0.95 7.85 17.90
C MET A 607 -0.51 6.94 19.07
N PHE A 608 -1.31 6.85 20.12
CA PHE A 608 -0.97 6.09 21.35
C PHE A 608 -1.53 4.66 21.37
N ILE A 609 -2.57 4.36 20.59
CA ILE A 609 -3.36 3.10 20.66
C ILE A 609 -2.54 1.82 20.36
N GLY A 610 -1.27 1.91 20.03
CA GLY A 610 -0.40 0.77 19.79
C GLY A 610 0.64 1.03 18.71
N ASP A 611 1.21 -0.04 18.19
CA ASP A 611 2.14 0.03 17.06
C ASP A 611 1.39 0.59 15.83
N PHE A 612 1.94 1.64 15.23
CA PHE A 612 1.30 2.34 14.13
C PHE A 612 1.05 1.45 12.90
N GLU A 613 1.94 0.50 12.64
CA GLU A 613 1.84 -0.41 11.50
C GLU A 613 0.87 -1.58 11.72
N LYS A 614 0.38 -1.77 12.95
CA LYS A 614 -0.53 -2.87 13.32
C LYS A 614 -1.96 -2.38 13.48
N ALA A 615 -2.90 -3.28 13.18
CA ALA A 615 -4.30 -3.03 13.51
C ALA A 615 -4.51 -2.96 15.02
N ALA A 616 -5.39 -2.07 15.46
CA ALA A 616 -5.72 -1.89 16.87
C ALA A 616 -7.22 -1.72 17.08
N PRO A 617 -7.83 -2.35 18.09
CA PRO A 617 -9.23 -2.16 18.40
C PRO A 617 -9.46 -0.79 19.06
N TRP A 618 -10.55 -0.13 18.68
CA TRP A 618 -11.00 1.09 19.33
C TRP A 618 -11.34 0.83 20.81
N SER A 619 -11.02 1.75 21.69
CA SER A 619 -11.30 1.65 23.10
C SER A 619 -11.73 2.99 23.70
N GLN A 620 -13.01 3.09 24.05
CA GLN A 620 -13.58 4.28 24.69
C GLN A 620 -12.95 4.58 26.05
N SER A 621 -12.51 3.55 26.78
CA SER A 621 -11.85 3.76 28.10
C SER A 621 -10.45 4.35 27.97
N SER A 622 -9.72 3.97 26.92
CA SER A 622 -8.34 4.43 26.71
C SER A 622 -8.27 5.89 26.30
N ILE A 623 -9.24 6.39 25.52
CA ILE A 623 -9.28 7.80 25.11
C ILE A 623 -9.38 8.75 26.31
N ARG A 624 -10.08 8.34 27.37
CA ARG A 624 -10.17 9.10 28.62
C ARG A 624 -8.80 9.25 29.30
N GLY A 625 -7.89 8.27 29.13
CA GLY A 625 -6.52 8.37 29.59
C GLY A 625 -5.74 9.47 28.88
N CYS A 626 -5.90 9.57 27.56
CA CYS A 626 -5.29 10.63 26.75
C CYS A 626 -5.87 12.01 27.12
N ARG A 627 -7.17 12.11 27.35
CA ARG A 627 -7.78 13.36 27.83
C ARG A 627 -7.21 13.82 29.16
N ARG A 628 -7.06 12.91 30.13
CA ARG A 628 -6.43 13.23 31.44
C ARG A 628 -4.98 13.68 31.30
N PHE A 629 -4.24 13.11 30.37
CA PHE A 629 -2.87 13.55 30.11
C PHE A 629 -2.83 14.99 29.58
N ILE A 630 -3.69 15.35 28.63
CA ILE A 630 -3.82 16.73 28.13
C ILE A 630 -4.22 17.69 29.24
N GLU A 631 -5.14 17.34 30.12
CA GLU A 631 -5.55 18.15 31.27
C GLU A 631 -4.42 18.32 32.27
N ARG A 632 -3.61 17.29 32.51
CA ARG A 632 -2.41 17.40 33.36
C ARG A 632 -1.39 18.35 32.75
N TYR A 633 -1.14 18.23 31.43
CA TYR A 633 -0.25 19.15 30.72
C TYR A 633 -0.77 20.59 30.81
N TYR A 634 -2.05 20.83 30.53
CA TYR A 634 -2.64 22.16 30.65
C TYR A 634 -2.49 22.76 32.05
N ASN A 635 -2.56 21.94 33.08
CA ASN A 635 -2.42 22.38 34.48
C ASN A 635 -0.96 22.63 34.92
N LEU A 636 0.06 22.29 34.09
CA LEU A 636 1.45 22.61 34.45
C LEU A 636 1.68 24.12 34.67
N GLN A 637 0.90 24.98 34.03
CA GLN A 637 0.91 26.43 34.25
C GLN A 637 0.72 26.83 35.73
N THR A 638 0.03 25.99 36.49
CA THR A 638 -0.26 26.32 37.92
C THR A 638 0.94 26.15 38.82
N ILE A 639 1.96 25.44 38.37
CA ILE A 639 3.23 25.22 39.07
C ILE A 639 4.41 25.90 38.39
N LEU A 640 4.12 26.81 37.42
CA LEU A 640 5.12 27.60 36.70
C LEU A 640 5.82 28.56 37.65
N ASN A 641 7.13 28.59 37.60
CA ASN A 641 7.97 29.53 38.37
C ASN A 641 8.82 30.40 37.42
N ASP A 642 9.42 31.46 37.93
CA ASP A 642 10.21 32.42 37.18
C ASP A 642 11.71 32.05 37.07
N THR A 643 12.09 30.81 37.40
CA THR A 643 13.47 30.33 37.26
C THR A 643 13.78 30.05 35.78
N ASP A 644 14.95 30.49 35.32
CA ASP A 644 15.40 30.26 33.94
C ASP A 644 16.11 28.91 33.78
N GLY A 645 16.09 28.35 32.60
CA GLY A 645 16.79 27.13 32.19
C GLY A 645 16.14 25.85 32.69
N ILE A 646 16.77 24.72 32.39
CA ILE A 646 16.36 23.39 32.85
C ILE A 646 17.00 23.17 34.22
N ARG A 647 16.21 22.73 35.21
CA ARG A 647 16.71 22.44 36.55
C ARG A 647 17.61 21.21 36.54
N PRO A 648 18.71 21.19 37.36
CA PRO A 648 19.67 20.07 37.34
C PRO A 648 19.03 18.71 37.56
N GLU A 649 18.04 18.60 38.45
CA GLU A 649 17.35 17.35 38.78
C GLU A 649 16.49 16.78 37.62
N LEU A 650 16.16 17.60 36.60
CA LEU A 650 15.39 17.21 35.43
C LEU A 650 16.21 17.24 34.14
N GLU A 651 17.49 17.71 34.19
CA GLU A 651 18.30 17.91 32.99
C GLU A 651 18.42 16.62 32.15
N SER A 652 18.78 15.51 32.79
CA SER A 652 18.88 14.22 32.12
C SER A 652 17.53 13.76 31.55
N SER A 653 16.43 13.90 32.30
CA SER A 653 15.08 13.53 31.86
C SER A 653 14.67 14.32 30.62
N PHE A 654 14.94 15.63 30.56
CA PHE A 654 14.61 16.45 29.38
C PHE A 654 15.46 16.08 28.15
N HIS A 655 16.79 15.94 28.30
CA HIS A 655 17.65 15.57 27.16
C HIS A 655 17.31 14.18 26.59
N LYS A 656 17.05 13.21 27.49
CA LYS A 656 16.53 11.89 27.05
C LYS A 656 15.19 11.97 26.35
N ALA A 657 14.27 12.80 26.83
CA ALA A 657 12.96 12.97 26.22
C ALA A 657 13.08 13.62 24.84
N ILE A 658 13.89 14.67 24.67
CA ILE A 658 14.14 15.31 23.38
C ILE A 658 14.68 14.27 22.38
N LYS A 659 15.72 13.52 22.77
CA LYS A 659 16.30 12.47 21.92
C LYS A 659 15.26 11.42 21.57
N LYS A 660 14.62 10.83 22.57
CA LYS A 660 13.69 9.72 22.39
C LYS A 660 12.47 10.10 21.55
N VAL A 661 11.85 11.25 21.81
CA VAL A 661 10.70 11.75 21.03
C VAL A 661 11.12 12.04 19.59
N SER A 662 12.31 12.62 19.38
CA SER A 662 12.84 12.90 18.04
C SER A 662 13.03 11.63 17.23
N ASP A 663 13.68 10.62 17.82
CA ASP A 663 13.95 9.33 17.17
C ASP A 663 12.66 8.53 16.93
N ASP A 664 11.76 8.53 17.89
CA ASP A 664 10.49 7.80 17.78
C ASP A 664 9.56 8.36 16.70
N ILE A 665 9.53 9.68 16.49
CA ILE A 665 8.78 10.29 15.38
C ILE A 665 9.36 9.86 14.02
N GLU A 666 10.69 9.83 13.87
CA GLU A 666 11.36 9.39 12.63
C GLU A 666 11.08 7.92 12.31
N ASN A 667 10.92 7.10 13.36
CA ASN A 667 10.70 5.66 13.24
C ASN A 667 9.24 5.25 13.42
N ILE A 668 8.29 6.20 13.35
CA ILE A 668 6.85 5.98 13.53
C ILE A 668 6.48 5.22 14.82
N LYS A 669 7.28 5.40 15.88
CA LYS A 669 7.06 4.85 17.23
C LYS A 669 6.31 5.87 18.10
N PHE A 670 5.21 6.40 17.59
CA PHE A 670 4.45 7.47 18.22
C PHE A 670 3.97 7.12 19.63
N ASN A 671 3.56 5.87 19.85
CA ASN A 671 3.12 5.39 21.16
C ASN A 671 4.23 5.48 22.22
N THR A 672 5.48 5.18 21.86
CA THR A 672 6.62 5.29 22.79
C THR A 672 7.07 6.73 22.99
N ALA A 673 6.96 7.60 21.96
CA ALA A 673 7.16 9.03 22.09
C ALA A 673 6.18 9.63 23.11
N ILE A 674 4.90 9.32 23.00
CA ILE A 674 3.85 9.79 23.91
C ILE A 674 4.08 9.23 25.33
N ALA A 675 4.44 7.94 25.47
CA ALA A 675 4.79 7.35 26.76
C ALA A 675 5.97 8.07 27.44
N THR A 676 6.96 8.50 26.66
CA THR A 676 8.10 9.30 27.15
C THR A 676 7.62 10.64 27.69
N LEU A 677 6.71 11.33 27.00
CA LEU A 677 6.11 12.57 27.49
C LEU A 677 5.25 12.34 28.74
N MET A 678 4.55 11.21 28.81
CA MET A 678 3.78 10.83 30.02
C MET A 678 4.69 10.52 31.23
N ALA A 679 5.88 9.98 31.00
CA ALA A 679 6.87 9.79 32.04
C ALA A 679 7.48 11.15 32.50
N LEU A 680 7.86 12.00 31.53
CA LEU A 680 8.45 13.31 31.83
C LEU A 680 7.51 14.20 32.68
N ILE A 681 6.19 14.18 32.38
CA ILE A 681 5.22 14.95 33.19
C ILE A 681 5.11 14.42 34.63
N ASN A 682 5.36 13.12 34.86
CA ASN A 682 5.41 12.56 36.21
C ASN A 682 6.63 13.08 36.95
N ASP A 683 7.81 13.11 36.31
CA ASP A 683 9.03 13.64 36.88
C ASP A 683 8.86 15.12 37.26
N ILE A 684 8.32 15.94 36.35
CA ILE A 684 8.03 17.36 36.60
C ILE A 684 7.06 17.53 37.74
N THR A 685 5.95 16.82 37.76
CA THR A 685 4.94 16.98 38.83
C THR A 685 5.43 16.51 40.20
N ALA A 686 6.35 15.55 40.24
CA ALA A 686 6.98 15.10 41.48
C ALA A 686 7.85 16.20 42.17
N THR A 687 8.42 17.12 41.39
CA THR A 687 9.20 18.26 41.93
C THR A 687 8.32 19.42 42.39
N GLY A 688 7.04 19.43 42.04
CA GLY A 688 6.07 20.46 42.39
C GLY A 688 6.26 21.83 41.71
N ALA A 689 7.15 21.94 40.73
CA ALA A 689 7.44 23.17 39.99
C ALA A 689 7.84 22.89 38.54
N ILE A 690 7.78 23.88 37.66
CA ILE A 690 8.31 23.85 36.31
C ILE A 690 8.84 25.24 35.92
N THR A 691 9.96 25.30 35.19
CA THR A 691 10.50 26.55 34.65
C THR A 691 9.87 26.89 33.32
N LYS A 692 10.02 28.15 32.86
CA LYS A 692 9.56 28.54 31.52
C LYS A 692 10.23 27.73 30.40
N GLU A 693 11.54 27.48 30.53
CA GLU A 693 12.29 26.73 29.55
C GLU A 693 11.86 25.26 29.52
N GLU A 694 11.68 24.62 30.67
CA GLU A 694 11.16 23.27 30.80
C GLU A 694 9.77 23.15 30.17
N LEU A 695 8.87 24.09 30.47
CA LEU A 695 7.54 24.11 29.90
C LEU A 695 7.56 24.36 28.38
N ARG A 696 8.44 25.25 27.90
CA ARG A 696 8.64 25.55 26.48
C ARG A 696 9.09 24.30 25.73
N ILE A 697 10.11 23.60 26.23
CA ILE A 697 10.59 22.34 25.61
C ILE A 697 9.49 21.28 25.57
N PHE A 698 8.82 21.05 26.71
CA PHE A 698 7.72 20.09 26.77
C PHE A 698 6.61 20.43 25.77
N THR A 699 6.23 21.71 25.69
CA THR A 699 5.23 22.22 24.75
C THR A 699 5.61 21.94 23.30
N ILE A 700 6.85 22.21 22.90
CA ILE A 700 7.33 21.97 21.55
C ILE A 700 7.33 20.47 21.22
N LEU A 701 7.78 19.61 22.16
CA LEU A 701 7.77 18.14 21.96
C LEU A 701 6.36 17.57 21.86
N LEU A 702 5.38 18.12 22.57
CA LEU A 702 4.00 17.67 22.55
C LEU A 702 3.21 18.23 21.32
N ASN A 703 3.60 19.38 20.80
CA ASN A 703 2.86 20.10 19.74
C ASN A 703 2.51 19.22 18.52
N PRO A 704 3.38 18.36 17.99
CA PRO A 704 3.02 17.48 16.89
C PRO A 704 1.81 16.58 17.14
N PHE A 705 1.59 16.18 18.39
CA PHE A 705 0.50 15.30 18.81
C PHE A 705 -0.76 16.05 19.24
N ALA A 706 -0.59 17.19 19.93
CA ALA A 706 -1.68 17.97 20.51
C ALA A 706 -1.49 19.49 20.25
N PRO A 707 -1.66 19.92 18.99
CA PRO A 707 -1.26 21.27 18.57
C PRO A 707 -2.08 22.40 19.21
N HIS A 708 -3.38 22.20 19.43
CA HIS A 708 -4.22 23.31 19.92
C HIS A 708 -3.91 23.67 21.38
N VAL A 709 -3.84 22.69 22.26
CA VAL A 709 -3.56 22.91 23.67
C VAL A 709 -2.16 23.43 23.88
N THR A 710 -1.21 23.02 23.05
CA THR A 710 0.19 23.47 23.16
C THR A 710 0.35 24.91 22.71
N GLU A 711 -0.31 25.35 21.67
CA GLU A 711 -0.36 26.77 21.28
C GLU A 711 -0.99 27.63 22.37
N GLU A 712 -2.09 27.16 22.99
CA GLU A 712 -2.76 27.89 24.05
C GLU A 712 -1.87 28.06 25.29
N VAL A 713 -1.20 27.01 25.73
CA VAL A 713 -0.27 27.09 26.87
C VAL A 713 0.93 27.95 26.54
N PHE A 714 1.44 27.88 25.31
CA PHE A 714 2.57 28.67 24.85
C PHE A 714 2.27 30.17 24.93
N GLU A 715 1.11 30.59 24.38
CA GLU A 715 0.67 31.99 24.43
C GLU A 715 0.38 32.44 25.85
N MET A 716 -0.39 31.66 26.62
CA MET A 716 -0.83 32.00 27.97
C MET A 716 0.33 32.16 28.96
N CYS A 717 1.34 31.29 28.85
CA CYS A 717 2.52 31.30 29.72
C CYS A 717 3.66 32.18 29.16
N LYS A 718 3.48 32.79 27.99
CA LYS A 718 4.50 33.64 27.32
C LYS A 718 5.85 32.91 27.20
N LEU A 719 5.83 31.70 26.58
CA LEU A 719 7.00 30.82 26.51
C LEU A 719 7.99 31.22 25.39
N GLY A 720 7.66 32.20 24.57
CA GLY A 720 8.48 32.74 23.48
C GLY A 720 7.69 33.72 22.65
N ASP A 721 8.32 34.24 21.61
CA ASP A 721 7.69 35.13 20.63
C ASP A 721 6.94 34.31 19.55
N GLY A 722 5.84 34.83 19.04
CA GLY A 722 5.05 34.19 17.99
C GLY A 722 4.22 33.01 18.47
N ILE A 723 4.15 31.96 17.68
CA ILE A 723 3.39 30.74 17.95
C ILE A 723 4.32 29.51 17.96
N VAL A 724 3.86 28.37 18.47
CA VAL A 724 4.70 27.15 18.56
C VAL A 724 5.16 26.72 17.16
N ALA A 725 4.32 26.83 16.16
CA ALA A 725 4.67 26.45 14.79
C ALA A 725 5.84 27.26 14.17
N GLU A 726 6.18 28.41 14.76
CA GLU A 726 7.30 29.29 14.36
C GLU A 726 8.58 29.04 15.18
N GLN A 727 8.52 28.15 16.20
CA GLN A 727 9.65 27.84 17.06
C GLN A 727 10.63 26.86 16.38
N LYS A 728 11.75 26.61 17.06
CA LYS A 728 12.73 25.60 16.65
C LYS A 728 12.55 24.32 17.46
N TRP A 729 12.73 23.18 16.79
CA TRP A 729 12.80 21.88 17.48
C TRP A 729 13.96 21.87 18.48
N PRO A 730 13.76 21.41 19.72
CA PRO A 730 14.81 21.45 20.72
C PRO A 730 15.91 20.45 20.41
N GLU A 731 17.15 20.83 20.73
CA GLU A 731 18.32 20.00 20.61
C GLU A 731 18.64 19.31 21.95
N TYR A 732 19.22 18.12 21.88
CA TYR A 732 19.69 17.41 23.06
C TYR A 732 21.22 17.31 23.09
N ASP A 733 21.78 17.23 24.27
CA ASP A 733 23.18 16.94 24.50
C ASP A 733 23.33 15.47 24.90
N GLU A 734 24.07 14.69 24.10
CA GLU A 734 24.30 13.26 24.35
C GLU A 734 24.99 12.99 25.71
N ALA A 735 25.87 13.91 26.14
CA ALA A 735 26.56 13.79 27.44
C ALA A 735 25.57 13.90 28.60
N LYS A 736 24.53 14.73 28.46
CA LYS A 736 23.50 14.94 29.48
C LYS A 736 22.41 13.87 29.49
N CYS A 737 22.38 13.01 28.46
CA CYS A 737 21.49 11.83 28.41
C CYS A 737 21.96 10.70 29.34
N LYS A 738 23.15 10.79 29.93
CA LYS A 738 23.67 9.78 30.86
C LYS A 738 23.09 10.01 32.23
N ASP A 739 22.61 8.95 32.89
CA ASP A 739 22.28 9.02 34.31
C ASP A 739 23.57 9.06 35.10
N GLU A 740 23.69 10.04 35.97
CA GLU A 740 24.79 10.08 36.96
C GLU A 740 24.59 9.01 38.05
N THR A 741 23.34 8.63 38.29
CA THR A 741 22.99 7.62 39.30
C THR A 741 22.01 6.60 38.72
N ILE A 742 22.05 5.38 39.24
CA ILE A 742 21.14 4.30 38.88
C ILE A 742 20.54 3.69 40.16
N GLU A 743 19.22 3.41 40.10
CA GLU A 743 18.54 2.70 41.18
C GLU A 743 18.85 1.20 41.09
N ILE A 744 19.45 0.65 42.12
CA ILE A 744 19.67 -0.79 42.27
C ILE A 744 18.82 -1.37 43.41
N VAL A 745 18.47 -2.65 43.28
CA VAL A 745 17.72 -3.37 44.29
C VAL A 745 18.69 -4.01 45.29
N VAL A 746 18.47 -3.80 46.60
CA VAL A 746 19.23 -4.49 47.65
C VAL A 746 18.37 -5.58 48.28
N GLN A 747 18.92 -6.78 48.28
CA GLN A 747 18.29 -7.99 48.79
C GLN A 747 19.10 -8.56 49.97
N VAL A 748 18.41 -9.18 50.90
CA VAL A 748 19.01 -10.05 51.93
C VAL A 748 18.37 -11.43 51.82
N ASN A 749 19.19 -12.45 51.60
CA ASN A 749 18.73 -13.83 51.29
C ASN A 749 17.65 -13.88 50.19
N GLY A 750 17.84 -13.09 49.12
CA GLY A 750 16.93 -13.04 47.97
C GLY A 750 15.64 -12.24 48.19
N LYS A 751 15.42 -11.68 49.38
CA LYS A 751 14.25 -10.81 49.65
C LYS A 751 14.65 -9.34 49.58
N ILE A 752 13.92 -8.56 48.78
CA ILE A 752 14.14 -7.11 48.64
C ILE A 752 13.97 -6.42 50.00
N LYS A 753 14.96 -5.60 50.39
CA LYS A 753 14.95 -4.79 51.59
C LYS A 753 14.87 -3.31 51.33
N THR A 754 15.58 -2.85 50.30
CA THR A 754 15.60 -1.45 49.91
C THR A 754 15.96 -1.30 48.44
N LYS A 755 15.81 -0.08 47.94
CA LYS A 755 16.35 0.37 46.66
C LYS A 755 17.32 1.50 46.95
N LEU A 756 18.48 1.50 46.31
CA LEU A 756 19.53 2.50 46.48
C LEU A 756 19.86 3.16 45.15
N ASN A 757 19.97 4.48 45.17
CA ASN A 757 20.55 5.23 44.07
C ASN A 757 22.07 5.27 44.24
N ILE A 758 22.79 4.69 43.27
CA ILE A 758 24.24 4.66 43.23
C ILE A 758 24.76 5.38 41.99
N PRO A 759 25.92 6.05 42.01
CA PRO A 759 26.58 6.54 40.82
C PRO A 759 26.84 5.39 39.83
N VAL A 760 26.62 5.64 38.54
CA VAL A 760 26.64 4.56 37.48
C VAL A 760 28.00 3.86 37.42
N GLU A 761 29.10 4.54 37.72
CA GLU A 761 30.47 3.98 37.70
C GLU A 761 31.01 3.59 39.08
N SER A 762 30.11 3.35 40.05
CA SER A 762 30.53 2.99 41.40
C SER A 762 31.23 1.64 41.46
N GLU A 763 32.38 1.60 42.12
CA GLU A 763 33.09 0.37 42.36
C GLU A 763 32.29 -0.58 43.26
N LYS A 764 32.43 -1.87 43.04
CA LYS A 764 31.71 -2.93 43.74
C LYS A 764 31.74 -2.75 45.27
N ASN A 765 32.91 -2.44 45.86
CA ASN A 765 33.05 -2.32 47.31
C ASN A 765 32.30 -1.11 47.85
N ALA A 766 32.34 0.03 47.16
CA ALA A 766 31.57 1.21 47.54
C ALA A 766 30.07 0.94 47.54
N VAL A 767 29.57 0.22 46.53
CA VAL A 767 28.15 -0.15 46.43
C VAL A 767 27.73 -1.11 47.53
N LEU A 768 28.58 -2.05 47.88
CA LEU A 768 28.33 -3.00 48.96
C LEU A 768 28.30 -2.27 50.33
N ASP A 769 29.19 -1.32 50.53
CA ASP A 769 29.25 -0.52 51.78
C ASP A 769 28.00 0.39 51.89
N MET A 770 27.57 1.04 50.81
CA MET A 770 26.33 1.80 50.77
C MET A 770 25.12 0.90 51.08
N ALA A 771 25.06 -0.30 50.49
CA ALA A 771 23.99 -1.25 50.71
C ALA A 771 23.91 -1.72 52.17
N LYS A 772 25.05 -1.96 52.83
CA LYS A 772 25.12 -2.34 54.25
C LYS A 772 24.75 -1.20 55.17
N ALA A 773 25.05 0.04 54.78
CA ALA A 773 24.76 1.24 55.56
C ALA A 773 23.26 1.64 55.52
N ASP A 774 22.48 1.14 54.56
CA ASP A 774 21.03 1.41 54.53
C ASP A 774 20.32 0.86 55.76
N ALA A 775 19.46 1.67 56.37
CA ALA A 775 18.84 1.36 57.68
C ALA A 775 18.00 0.04 57.63
N ASN A 776 17.33 -0.24 56.53
CA ASN A 776 16.52 -1.46 56.40
C ASN A 776 17.38 -2.71 56.19
N VAL A 777 18.49 -2.54 55.49
CA VAL A 777 19.48 -3.60 55.27
C VAL A 777 20.26 -3.85 56.52
N ALA A 778 20.77 -2.80 57.20
CA ALA A 778 21.50 -2.90 58.48
C ALA A 778 20.68 -3.67 59.52
N LYS A 779 19.40 -3.33 59.67
CA LYS A 779 18.47 -4.04 60.59
C LYS A 779 18.26 -5.51 60.17
N ALA A 780 18.28 -5.81 58.86
CA ALA A 780 18.08 -7.17 58.36
C ALA A 780 19.32 -8.07 58.49
N ILE A 781 20.51 -7.49 58.66
CA ILE A 781 21.78 -8.21 58.84
C ILE A 781 22.31 -8.12 60.30
N GLU A 782 21.58 -7.43 61.18
CA GLU A 782 21.93 -7.30 62.60
C GLU A 782 22.03 -8.68 63.24
N ASN A 783 23.16 -8.95 63.88
CA ASN A 783 23.49 -10.26 64.48
C ASN A 783 23.57 -11.43 63.52
N MET A 784 23.79 -11.17 62.24
CA MET A 784 23.96 -12.17 61.20
C MET A 784 25.37 -12.16 60.63
N ASN A 785 25.86 -13.34 60.24
CA ASN A 785 27.13 -13.45 59.54
C ASN A 785 26.90 -13.37 58.01
N ILE A 786 27.55 -12.46 57.33
CA ILE A 786 27.48 -12.35 55.85
C ILE A 786 28.38 -13.45 55.30
N ILE A 787 27.76 -14.42 54.66
CA ILE A 787 28.42 -15.58 54.01
C ILE A 787 28.87 -15.27 52.62
N LYS A 788 28.06 -14.48 51.86
CA LYS A 788 28.35 -14.15 50.47
C LYS A 788 27.73 -12.83 50.09
N GLU A 789 28.51 -12.03 49.37
CA GLU A 789 28.08 -10.77 48.78
C GLU A 789 28.02 -10.91 47.28
N ILE A 790 26.84 -10.77 46.72
CA ILE A 790 26.60 -10.86 45.28
C ILE A 790 26.27 -9.46 44.79
N TYR A 791 27.09 -8.95 43.90
CA TYR A 791 26.87 -7.69 43.22
C TYR A 791 26.71 -7.96 41.70
N VAL A 792 25.58 -7.56 41.14
CA VAL A 792 25.37 -7.53 39.68
C VAL A 792 25.42 -6.06 39.29
N PRO A 793 26.43 -5.63 38.52
CA PRO A 793 26.63 -4.24 38.15
C PRO A 793 25.35 -3.59 37.62
N ASN A 794 25.01 -2.43 38.15
CA ASN A 794 23.86 -1.61 37.76
C ASN A 794 22.49 -2.30 37.89
N LYS A 795 22.38 -3.36 38.70
CA LYS A 795 21.12 -4.12 38.87
C LYS A 795 20.75 -4.42 40.30
N LEU A 796 21.60 -5.14 40.99
CA LEU A 796 21.27 -5.55 42.35
C LEU A 796 22.49 -5.87 43.23
N VAL A 797 22.28 -5.72 44.51
CA VAL A 797 23.11 -6.32 45.58
C VAL A 797 22.29 -7.38 46.33
N ASN A 798 22.84 -8.55 46.57
CA ASN A 798 22.22 -9.56 47.41
C ASN A 798 23.21 -10.04 48.46
N LEU A 799 22.91 -9.75 49.74
CA LEU A 799 23.68 -10.21 50.91
C LEU A 799 23.10 -11.53 51.38
N VAL A 800 23.89 -12.58 51.28
CA VAL A 800 23.53 -13.89 51.86
C VAL A 800 24.04 -13.97 53.27
N VAL A 801 23.12 -14.07 54.22
CA VAL A 801 23.44 -14.07 55.66
C VAL A 801 22.93 -15.34 56.33
N LYS A 802 23.64 -15.74 57.42
CA LYS A 802 23.22 -16.80 58.33
C LYS A 802 23.36 -16.31 59.79
N PRO A 803 22.59 -16.87 60.78
CA PRO A 803 22.71 -16.54 62.16
C PRO A 803 24.12 -16.74 62.74
#